data_64a06023c8d84e951761f331e8a926ca
#
_entry.id   64a06023c8d84e951761f331e8a926ca
#
_cell.length_a   1.000
_cell.length_b   1.000
_cell.length_c   1.000
_cell.angle_alpha   90.00
_cell.angle_beta   90.00
_cell.angle_gamma   90.00
#
_symmetry.space_group_name_H-M   'P 1'
#
loop_
_entity.id
_entity.type
_entity.pdbx_description
1 polymer ?
#
loop_
_entity_poly.entity_id
_entity_poly.type
_entity_poly.pdbx_seq_one_letter_code
_entity_poly.pdbx_strand_id
1 'polypeptide(L)'
;DALSPDCVPGDTAVAAQIADTLGAVLGADEGLAAALLTHLEDDDAPDAPRLVAIALDLLRVALPQAPIPTRLVCAAYRIVQRVLPLQPNEVWQRIRSSNVVLGSPGAVPLRASQASLSSVHAGAFSRLLDAEVRTGTFAGTLALLDLLNALVDEVLRALYTDAPALLAVKSEVLVRAVQWVADAVWPAYQRWTYAVARESFEIGRRCVRLFTRLCEEPHLPPAMQPLAALVDTLFGAQCAAARLRPLLAALATSDAEIAALYRAGHTYDARLAEELVEAYLHLACVLVDRHRAAHDAAHAPPHPLVTLFFQPTHVEVHGAAAPVRRSLASIVLQYISAPVPASVACAAAHLTTAMCQVANAPRDARTSLAGTLGSTHELEQVVRRLQGVLENTYGDETLRVAVWRLLSALADSQPALATLLLTGAHRTSGAGDRKDAPADAPRAATALQLAIDGMAIATELWDSAPRLLDALLQFLGVAWAHAYEHATAFRPLHADTQLLDALGTLLARPTEPVPVTPASQDAVADAPIALDDAADAVQTYAYRVLVQARALHLVQMDAQRSSSSASARILRTLIADAPQFARRLCAAFATDVEAPHAIEEHLEALVPSVPLAPLRKPPHADAFDARRTFGCAYVFAREAYLEKLYFLPEDVRHDATVLISSASLAWSRADAQAAREAAWIACLGSCATGLDAPARGN
;
A
#
# COMPACT_ATOMS: atom_id res chain seq x y z
N ASP A 1 -43.21 -15.41 10.58
CA ASP A 1 -43.83 -16.72 10.25
C ASP A 1 -43.46 -17.21 8.84
N ALA A 2 -43.52 -16.36 7.81
CA ALA A 2 -43.22 -16.78 6.42
C ALA A 2 -41.73 -17.16 6.20
N LEU A 3 -40.86 -16.75 7.06
CA LEU A 3 -39.41 -17.12 7.07
C LEU A 3 -39.12 -18.28 8.05
N SER A 4 -40.16 -18.88 8.67
CA SER A 4 -39.97 -20.05 9.51
C SER A 4 -39.38 -21.23 8.70
N PRO A 5 -38.39 -21.97 9.26
CA PRO A 5 -37.80 -23.13 8.62
C PRO A 5 -38.82 -24.17 8.10
N ASP A 6 -39.99 -24.26 8.76
CA ASP A 6 -41.05 -25.19 8.39
C ASP A 6 -41.85 -24.72 7.17
N CYS A 7 -41.89 -23.41 6.86
CA CYS A 7 -42.63 -22.84 5.74
C CYS A 7 -41.77 -22.72 4.46
N VAL A 8 -40.47 -22.57 4.57
CA VAL A 8 -39.55 -22.35 3.44
C VAL A 8 -39.55 -23.47 2.38
N PRO A 9 -39.66 -24.75 2.72
CA PRO A 9 -39.68 -25.81 1.70
C PRO A 9 -40.87 -25.70 0.74
N GLY A 10 -41.97 -25.05 1.15
CA GLY A 10 -43.19 -24.91 0.33
C GLY A 10 -43.13 -23.78 -0.69
N ASP A 11 -42.45 -22.67 -0.40
CA ASP A 11 -42.32 -21.49 -1.30
C ASP A 11 -41.03 -20.70 -1.09
N THR A 12 -39.93 -21.26 -1.61
CA THR A 12 -38.61 -20.64 -1.53
C THR A 12 -38.50 -19.28 -2.24
N ALA A 13 -39.38 -19.02 -3.24
CA ALA A 13 -39.39 -17.79 -4.00
C ALA A 13 -39.96 -16.63 -3.16
N VAL A 14 -41.06 -16.86 -2.45
CA VAL A 14 -41.67 -15.89 -1.54
C VAL A 14 -40.74 -15.63 -0.36
N ALA A 15 -40.16 -16.68 0.23
CA ALA A 15 -39.20 -16.53 1.32
C ALA A 15 -37.99 -15.70 0.87
N ALA A 16 -37.46 -15.92 -0.32
CA ALA A 16 -36.36 -15.14 -0.88
C ALA A 16 -36.74 -13.65 -1.08
N GLN A 17 -37.95 -13.39 -1.56
CA GLN A 17 -38.41 -12.00 -1.78
C GLN A 17 -38.62 -11.27 -0.45
N ILE A 18 -39.13 -11.91 0.57
CA ILE A 18 -39.29 -11.33 1.91
C ILE A 18 -37.90 -11.05 2.51
N ALA A 19 -36.97 -12.00 2.41
CA ALA A 19 -35.63 -11.85 2.92
C ALA A 19 -34.84 -10.74 2.19
N ASP A 20 -34.98 -10.61 0.85
CA ASP A 20 -34.43 -9.53 0.05
C ASP A 20 -34.98 -8.16 0.51
N THR A 21 -36.30 -8.09 0.76
CA THR A 21 -36.96 -6.85 1.24
C THR A 21 -36.46 -6.46 2.62
N LEU A 22 -36.35 -7.42 3.55
CA LEU A 22 -35.78 -7.17 4.88
C LEU A 22 -34.33 -6.71 4.78
N GLY A 23 -33.50 -7.36 3.98
CA GLY A 23 -32.11 -6.96 3.75
C GLY A 23 -32.00 -5.56 3.15
N ALA A 24 -32.92 -5.16 2.27
CA ALA A 24 -32.97 -3.81 1.71
C ALA A 24 -33.34 -2.76 2.77
N VAL A 25 -34.34 -3.04 3.59
CA VAL A 25 -34.78 -2.15 4.68
C VAL A 25 -33.65 -1.96 5.71
N LEU A 26 -33.01 -3.06 6.13
CA LEU A 26 -31.84 -3.01 7.05
C LEU A 26 -30.64 -2.26 6.48
N GLY A 27 -30.54 -2.16 5.16
CA GLY A 27 -29.47 -1.45 4.50
C GLY A 27 -29.77 -0.01 4.11
N ALA A 28 -31.02 0.45 4.28
CA ALA A 28 -31.45 1.77 3.85
C ALA A 28 -31.03 2.87 4.82
N ASP A 29 -31.18 2.63 6.12
CA ASP A 29 -30.87 3.58 7.18
C ASP A 29 -30.58 2.82 8.48
N GLU A 30 -29.53 3.22 9.21
CA GLU A 30 -29.09 2.54 10.44
C GLU A 30 -30.10 2.71 11.57
N GLY A 31 -30.71 3.91 11.69
CA GLY A 31 -31.74 4.19 12.68
C GLY A 31 -33.03 3.37 12.43
N LEU A 32 -33.43 3.26 11.17
CA LEU A 32 -34.57 2.42 10.78
C LEU A 32 -34.28 0.94 11.04
N ALA A 33 -33.07 0.50 10.76
CA ALA A 33 -32.65 -0.88 11.01
C ALA A 33 -32.66 -1.21 12.51
N ALA A 34 -32.13 -0.31 13.35
CA ALA A 34 -32.17 -0.45 14.81
C ALA A 34 -33.60 -0.49 15.34
N ALA A 35 -34.47 0.41 14.88
CA ALA A 35 -35.88 0.43 15.25
C ALA A 35 -36.64 -0.83 14.84
N LEU A 36 -36.35 -1.35 13.63
CA LEU A 36 -36.91 -2.60 13.13
C LEU A 36 -36.47 -3.80 13.97
N LEU A 37 -35.18 -3.86 14.33
CA LEU A 37 -34.66 -4.93 15.19
C LEU A 37 -35.30 -4.88 16.58
N THR A 38 -35.39 -3.70 17.19
CA THR A 38 -36.04 -3.52 18.48
C THR A 38 -37.51 -3.99 18.43
N HIS A 39 -38.22 -3.69 17.35
CA HIS A 39 -39.61 -4.10 17.18
C HIS A 39 -39.78 -5.60 16.94
N LEU A 40 -38.84 -6.23 16.19
CA LEU A 40 -38.88 -7.66 15.91
C LEU A 40 -38.42 -8.52 17.10
N GLU A 41 -37.65 -7.94 18.00
CA GLU A 41 -37.05 -8.62 19.16
C GLU A 41 -37.69 -8.15 20.48
N ASP A 42 -38.98 -7.77 20.45
CA ASP A 42 -39.72 -7.28 21.59
C ASP A 42 -39.58 -8.21 22.81
N ASP A 43 -39.15 -7.67 23.94
CA ASP A 43 -38.74 -8.40 25.15
C ASP A 43 -39.87 -9.22 25.81
N ASP A 44 -41.11 -9.01 25.37
CA ASP A 44 -42.28 -9.73 25.89
C ASP A 44 -42.38 -11.19 25.39
N ALA A 45 -41.54 -11.60 24.41
CA ALA A 45 -41.48 -12.97 23.88
C ALA A 45 -40.04 -13.52 23.95
N PRO A 46 -39.53 -13.97 25.12
CA PRO A 46 -38.15 -14.43 25.30
C PRO A 46 -37.76 -15.62 24.42
N ASP A 47 -38.73 -16.33 23.84
CA ASP A 47 -38.54 -17.46 22.93
C ASP A 47 -38.66 -17.06 21.44
N ALA A 48 -38.87 -15.77 21.13
CA ALA A 48 -38.95 -15.34 19.72
C ALA A 48 -37.58 -15.51 19.03
N PRO A 49 -37.54 -16.16 17.86
CA PRO A 49 -36.30 -16.39 17.14
C PRO A 49 -35.77 -15.03 16.62
N ARG A 50 -34.55 -14.64 17.04
CA ARG A 50 -33.92 -13.43 16.59
C ARG A 50 -33.61 -13.49 15.09
N LEU A 51 -33.60 -12.34 14.42
CA LEU A 51 -33.48 -12.25 12.96
C LEU A 51 -32.20 -12.94 12.43
N VAL A 52 -31.10 -12.89 13.16
CA VAL A 52 -29.86 -13.61 12.81
C VAL A 52 -30.06 -15.12 12.87
N ALA A 53 -30.78 -15.63 13.87
CA ALA A 53 -31.09 -17.04 13.98
C ALA A 53 -31.94 -17.51 12.81
N ILE A 54 -32.98 -16.76 12.44
CA ILE A 54 -33.82 -17.02 11.28
C ILE A 54 -32.95 -17.06 10.00
N ALA A 55 -32.09 -16.08 9.78
CA ALA A 55 -31.23 -16.03 8.60
C ALA A 55 -30.28 -17.26 8.52
N LEU A 56 -29.70 -17.69 9.63
CA LEU A 56 -28.84 -18.87 9.69
C LEU A 56 -29.63 -20.18 9.52
N ASP A 57 -30.85 -20.26 10.02
CA ASP A 57 -31.77 -21.40 9.80
C ASP A 57 -32.21 -21.47 8.35
N LEU A 58 -32.48 -20.33 7.69
CA LEU A 58 -32.72 -20.28 6.25
C LEU A 58 -31.56 -20.87 5.46
N LEU A 59 -30.33 -20.54 5.81
CA LEU A 59 -29.13 -21.13 5.20
C LEU A 59 -29.05 -22.64 5.44
N ARG A 60 -29.38 -23.08 6.66
CA ARG A 60 -29.38 -24.52 7.01
C ARG A 60 -30.37 -25.31 6.21
N VAL A 61 -31.53 -24.74 5.89
CA VAL A 61 -32.56 -25.36 5.08
C VAL A 61 -32.25 -25.24 3.58
N ALA A 62 -31.73 -24.13 3.12
CA ALA A 62 -31.50 -23.86 1.70
C ALA A 62 -30.29 -24.61 1.11
N LEU A 63 -29.14 -24.64 1.84
CA LEU A 63 -27.90 -25.22 1.32
C LEU A 63 -27.92 -26.72 1.04
N PRO A 64 -28.72 -27.57 1.76
CA PRO A 64 -28.87 -28.99 1.39
C PRO A 64 -29.75 -29.24 0.19
N GLN A 65 -30.56 -28.28 -0.27
CA GLN A 65 -31.49 -28.46 -1.38
C GLN A 65 -30.76 -28.66 -2.72
N ALA A 66 -31.39 -29.37 -3.62
CA ALA A 66 -30.92 -29.57 -4.98
C ALA A 66 -32.07 -29.30 -5.97
N PRO A 67 -32.05 -28.20 -6.75
CA PRO A 67 -31.01 -27.17 -6.82
C PRO A 67 -31.02 -26.26 -5.59
N ILE A 68 -29.83 -25.66 -5.26
CA ILE A 68 -29.70 -24.69 -4.17
C ILE A 68 -30.48 -23.43 -4.56
N PRO A 69 -31.39 -22.90 -3.71
CA PRO A 69 -32.07 -21.63 -3.97
C PRO A 69 -31.14 -20.45 -3.73
N THR A 70 -30.24 -20.16 -4.68
CA THR A 70 -29.16 -19.19 -4.58
C THR A 70 -29.65 -17.80 -4.13
N ARG A 71 -30.81 -17.36 -4.62
CA ARG A 71 -31.40 -16.07 -4.24
C ARG A 71 -31.70 -16.01 -2.74
N LEU A 72 -32.26 -17.07 -2.16
CA LEU A 72 -32.54 -17.16 -0.73
C LEU A 72 -31.23 -17.16 0.09
N VAL A 73 -30.21 -17.89 -0.38
CA VAL A 73 -28.91 -17.97 0.24
C VAL A 73 -28.25 -16.58 0.25
N CYS A 74 -28.26 -15.86 -0.87
CA CYS A 74 -27.74 -14.49 -0.96
C CYS A 74 -28.48 -13.53 -0.01
N ALA A 75 -29.80 -13.62 0.04
CA ALA A 75 -30.61 -12.77 0.92
C ALA A 75 -30.30 -13.03 2.41
N ALA A 76 -30.15 -14.30 2.80
CA ALA A 76 -29.80 -14.67 4.16
C ALA A 76 -28.40 -14.16 4.56
N TYR A 77 -27.37 -14.27 3.69
CA TYR A 77 -26.06 -13.70 3.95
C TYR A 77 -26.11 -12.17 4.10
N ARG A 78 -26.89 -11.48 3.26
CA ARG A 78 -27.05 -10.02 3.36
C ARG A 78 -27.72 -9.61 4.67
N ILE A 79 -28.74 -10.34 5.14
CA ILE A 79 -29.35 -10.05 6.45
C ILE A 79 -28.29 -10.13 7.56
N VAL A 80 -27.53 -11.24 7.61
CA VAL A 80 -26.46 -11.40 8.61
C VAL A 80 -25.45 -10.27 8.52
N GLN A 81 -25.02 -9.89 7.31
CA GLN A 81 -24.09 -8.78 7.08
C GLN A 81 -24.63 -7.42 7.57
N ARG A 82 -25.95 -7.17 7.37
CA ARG A 82 -26.57 -5.89 7.76
C ARG A 82 -26.86 -5.80 9.27
N VAL A 83 -27.09 -6.94 9.91
CA VAL A 83 -27.28 -6.99 11.37
C VAL A 83 -25.95 -6.93 12.13
N LEU A 84 -24.87 -7.34 11.50
CA LEU A 84 -23.53 -7.40 12.13
C LEU A 84 -23.10 -6.11 12.84
N PRO A 85 -23.18 -4.90 12.26
CA PRO A 85 -22.77 -3.67 12.94
C PRO A 85 -23.69 -3.30 14.11
N LEU A 86 -24.94 -3.74 14.10
CA LEU A 86 -25.94 -3.42 15.12
C LEU A 86 -25.90 -4.40 16.30
N GLN A 87 -25.65 -5.67 16.04
CA GLN A 87 -25.64 -6.74 17.04
C GLN A 87 -24.45 -7.69 16.87
N PRO A 88 -23.20 -7.19 16.95
CA PRO A 88 -22.01 -7.99 16.65
C PRO A 88 -21.90 -9.23 17.54
N ASN A 89 -22.14 -9.09 18.85
CA ASN A 89 -22.03 -10.21 19.80
C ASN A 89 -22.96 -11.37 19.48
N GLU A 90 -24.21 -11.06 19.13
CA GLU A 90 -25.20 -12.07 18.77
C GLU A 90 -24.80 -12.77 17.46
N VAL A 91 -24.40 -12.02 16.45
CA VAL A 91 -23.97 -12.56 15.15
C VAL A 91 -22.80 -13.52 15.34
N TRP A 92 -21.75 -13.15 16.09
CA TRP A 92 -20.59 -14.00 16.30
C TRP A 92 -20.90 -15.28 17.07
N GLN A 93 -21.72 -15.19 18.12
CA GLN A 93 -22.13 -16.37 18.90
C GLN A 93 -22.95 -17.33 18.05
N ARG A 94 -23.86 -16.79 17.25
CA ARG A 94 -24.72 -17.60 16.37
C ARG A 94 -23.93 -18.22 15.21
N ILE A 95 -23.04 -17.49 14.58
CA ILE A 95 -22.14 -18.05 13.53
C ILE A 95 -21.30 -19.18 14.11
N ARG A 96 -20.73 -18.99 15.33
CA ARG A 96 -19.95 -20.04 15.99
C ARG A 96 -20.78 -21.29 16.30
N SER A 97 -21.98 -21.11 16.81
CA SER A 97 -22.87 -22.22 17.18
C SER A 97 -23.52 -22.89 15.98
N SER A 98 -23.73 -22.15 14.88
CA SER A 98 -24.27 -22.71 13.66
C SER A 98 -23.17 -23.42 12.85
N ASN A 99 -23.28 -24.74 12.71
CA ASN A 99 -22.39 -25.50 11.81
C ASN A 99 -22.61 -25.17 10.31
N VAL A 100 -23.48 -24.23 10.00
CA VAL A 100 -23.87 -23.85 8.64
C VAL A 100 -22.77 -23.05 7.93
N VAL A 101 -22.12 -22.15 8.66
CA VAL A 101 -21.10 -21.26 8.10
C VAL A 101 -19.72 -21.92 8.09
N LEU A 102 -19.41 -22.80 9.03
CA LEU A 102 -18.02 -23.24 9.30
C LEU A 102 -17.81 -24.76 9.21
N GLY A 103 -18.85 -25.56 8.97
CA GLY A 103 -18.74 -27.02 9.05
C GLY A 103 -18.48 -27.54 10.48
N SER A 104 -18.50 -28.87 10.67
CA SER A 104 -18.29 -29.49 11.99
C SER A 104 -16.87 -29.23 12.54
N PRO A 105 -16.73 -28.95 13.85
CA PRO A 105 -15.43 -28.59 14.48
C PRO A 105 -14.38 -29.71 14.51
N GLY A 106 -14.68 -30.90 13.98
CA GLY A 106 -13.80 -32.07 14.08
C GLY A 106 -12.79 -32.27 12.95
N ALA A 107 -12.67 -31.37 11.97
CA ALA A 107 -12.01 -31.66 10.70
C ALA A 107 -10.79 -30.80 10.35
N VAL A 108 -10.14 -30.15 11.30
CA VAL A 108 -8.91 -29.37 10.99
C VAL A 108 -7.68 -30.01 11.65
N PRO A 109 -6.92 -30.86 10.94
CA PRO A 109 -5.56 -31.19 11.39
C PRO A 109 -4.65 -30.00 11.04
N LEU A 110 -4.02 -29.42 12.04
CA LEU A 110 -2.98 -28.38 11.94
C LEU A 110 -1.71 -28.85 11.17
N ARG A 111 -1.70 -30.07 10.65
CA ARG A 111 -0.64 -30.66 9.84
C ARG A 111 -1.23 -31.51 8.74
N ALA A 112 -1.61 -30.91 7.64
CA ALA A 112 -1.91 -31.64 6.43
C ALA A 112 -0.69 -31.64 5.50
N SER A 113 0.05 -32.75 5.52
CA SER A 113 0.83 -33.19 4.37
C SER A 113 -0.12 -33.32 3.15
N GLN A 114 0.40 -33.03 1.98
CA GLN A 114 -0.26 -32.84 0.69
C GLN A 114 -1.15 -33.98 0.15
N ALA A 115 -1.58 -34.92 0.96
CA ALA A 115 -2.39 -36.05 0.54
C ALA A 115 -3.86 -35.85 0.95
N SER A 116 -4.70 -35.67 -0.06
CA SER A 116 -6.17 -35.62 -0.06
C SER A 116 -6.82 -34.31 0.46
N LEU A 117 -6.80 -33.28 -0.37
CA LEU A 117 -7.65 -32.08 -0.27
C LEU A 117 -9.17 -32.37 -0.35
N SER A 118 -9.58 -33.59 -0.71
CA SER A 118 -10.96 -33.92 -1.00
C SER A 118 -11.82 -34.32 0.22
N SER A 119 -11.25 -34.52 1.40
CA SER A 119 -12.02 -35.00 2.56
C SER A 119 -12.26 -33.95 3.67
N VAL A 120 -11.56 -32.81 3.64
CA VAL A 120 -11.59 -31.83 4.75
C VAL A 120 -12.71 -30.79 4.58
N HIS A 121 -13.27 -30.62 3.39
CA HIS A 121 -14.20 -29.53 3.06
C HIS A 121 -15.65 -29.96 2.82
N ALA A 122 -16.14 -30.98 3.50
CA ALA A 122 -17.54 -31.43 3.39
C ALA A 122 -18.54 -30.52 4.11
N GLY A 123 -18.27 -29.20 4.21
CA GLY A 123 -19.16 -28.21 4.81
C GLY A 123 -20.16 -27.59 3.81
N ALA A 124 -21.06 -26.78 4.34
CA ALA A 124 -22.08 -26.09 3.55
C ALA A 124 -21.48 -25.16 2.48
N PHE A 125 -20.35 -24.51 2.76
CA PHE A 125 -19.63 -23.66 1.78
C PHE A 125 -19.14 -24.45 0.57
N SER A 126 -18.60 -25.63 0.79
CA SER A 126 -18.11 -26.47 -0.32
C SER A 126 -19.25 -26.93 -1.24
N ARG A 127 -20.43 -27.24 -0.67
CA ARG A 127 -21.59 -27.60 -1.48
C ARG A 127 -22.08 -26.43 -2.34
N LEU A 128 -22.13 -25.23 -1.77
CA LEU A 128 -22.51 -24.03 -2.51
C LEU A 128 -21.51 -23.79 -3.65
N LEU A 129 -20.22 -23.79 -3.36
CA LEU A 129 -19.16 -23.60 -4.34
C LEU A 129 -19.19 -24.68 -5.44
N ASP A 130 -19.33 -25.95 -5.08
CA ASP A 130 -19.45 -27.07 -6.05
C ASP A 130 -20.66 -26.94 -6.97
N ALA A 131 -21.78 -26.45 -6.45
CA ALA A 131 -22.99 -26.19 -7.25
C ALA A 131 -22.76 -25.02 -8.21
N GLU A 132 -22.16 -23.93 -7.75
CA GLU A 132 -21.91 -22.74 -8.55
C GLU A 132 -20.82 -22.96 -9.61
N VAL A 133 -19.77 -23.71 -9.31
CA VAL A 133 -18.75 -24.11 -10.29
C VAL A 133 -19.38 -24.92 -11.45
N ARG A 134 -20.42 -25.73 -11.19
CA ARG A 134 -21.13 -26.49 -12.25
C ARG A 134 -22.03 -25.59 -13.10
N THR A 135 -22.63 -24.55 -12.51
CA THR A 135 -23.54 -23.64 -13.22
C THR A 135 -22.84 -22.48 -13.88
N GLY A 136 -21.62 -22.12 -13.40
CA GLY A 136 -20.86 -20.97 -13.83
C GLY A 136 -21.38 -19.63 -13.29
N THR A 137 -22.27 -19.63 -12.28
CA THR A 137 -22.83 -18.42 -11.64
C THR A 137 -22.48 -18.43 -10.16
N PHE A 138 -21.86 -17.36 -9.65
CA PHE A 138 -21.22 -17.34 -8.34
C PHE A 138 -21.84 -16.32 -7.36
N ALA A 139 -23.12 -16.05 -7.49
CA ALA A 139 -23.81 -15.05 -6.67
C ALA A 139 -23.77 -15.39 -5.17
N GLY A 140 -23.91 -16.65 -4.79
CA GLY A 140 -23.84 -17.08 -3.39
C GLY A 140 -22.42 -17.00 -2.83
N THR A 141 -21.41 -17.40 -3.62
CA THR A 141 -20.00 -17.25 -3.24
C THR A 141 -19.63 -15.76 -3.07
N LEU A 142 -20.09 -14.88 -3.94
CA LEU A 142 -19.89 -13.43 -3.82
C LEU A 142 -20.52 -12.88 -2.54
N ALA A 143 -21.77 -13.25 -2.25
CA ALA A 143 -22.46 -12.82 -1.02
C ALA A 143 -21.76 -13.35 0.25
N LEU A 144 -21.24 -14.57 0.21
CA LEU A 144 -20.45 -15.13 1.30
C LEU A 144 -19.13 -14.35 1.50
N LEU A 145 -18.40 -14.06 0.41
CA LEU A 145 -17.16 -13.28 0.50
C LEU A 145 -17.42 -11.86 1.01
N ASP A 146 -18.56 -11.24 0.67
CA ASP A 146 -18.96 -9.94 1.22
C ASP A 146 -19.22 -10.04 2.73
N LEU A 147 -19.88 -11.09 3.20
CA LEU A 147 -20.05 -11.34 4.63
C LEU A 147 -18.70 -11.55 5.33
N LEU A 148 -17.79 -12.35 4.74
CA LEU A 148 -16.48 -12.59 5.35
C LEU A 148 -15.64 -11.29 5.44
N ASN A 149 -15.69 -10.44 4.42
CA ASN A 149 -15.06 -9.12 4.47
C ASN A 149 -15.68 -8.25 5.57
N ALA A 150 -17.01 -8.24 5.71
CA ALA A 150 -17.67 -7.50 6.79
C ALA A 150 -17.30 -8.01 8.18
N LEU A 151 -17.17 -9.34 8.35
CA LEU A 151 -16.69 -9.93 9.60
C LEU A 151 -15.26 -9.53 9.94
N VAL A 152 -14.36 -9.48 8.95
CA VAL A 152 -12.99 -8.99 9.15
C VAL A 152 -12.98 -7.50 9.49
N ASP A 153 -13.72 -6.69 8.76
CA ASP A 153 -13.80 -5.25 9.01
C ASP A 153 -14.34 -4.97 10.42
N GLU A 154 -15.36 -5.72 10.89
CA GLU A 154 -15.90 -5.59 12.24
C GLU A 154 -14.86 -5.95 13.31
N VAL A 155 -14.16 -7.08 13.14
CA VAL A 155 -13.10 -7.49 14.07
C VAL A 155 -11.99 -6.46 14.15
N LEU A 156 -11.54 -5.93 13.01
CA LEU A 156 -10.48 -4.92 13.00
C LEU A 156 -10.91 -3.59 13.68
N ARG A 157 -12.19 -3.25 13.61
CA ARG A 157 -12.78 -2.11 14.35
C ARG A 157 -12.84 -2.37 15.85
N ALA A 158 -13.15 -3.59 16.24
CA ALA A 158 -13.39 -3.97 17.63
C ALA A 158 -12.15 -4.49 18.37
N LEU A 159 -10.96 -4.49 17.73
CA LEU A 159 -9.73 -5.10 18.27
C LEU A 159 -9.39 -4.65 19.70
N TYR A 160 -9.67 -3.39 20.03
CA TYR A 160 -9.29 -2.78 21.30
C TYR A 160 -10.48 -2.49 22.22
N THR A 161 -11.71 -2.71 21.76
CA THR A 161 -12.94 -2.50 22.55
C THR A 161 -13.52 -3.81 23.07
N ASP A 162 -13.28 -4.91 22.35
CA ASP A 162 -13.82 -6.21 22.73
C ASP A 162 -13.06 -6.90 23.84
N ALA A 163 -13.78 -7.66 24.65
CA ALA A 163 -13.18 -8.52 25.67
C ALA A 163 -12.32 -9.63 25.00
N PRO A 164 -11.18 -10.02 25.61
CA PRO A 164 -10.29 -11.06 25.04
C PRO A 164 -11.00 -12.39 24.75
N ALA A 165 -12.00 -12.76 25.54
CA ALA A 165 -12.79 -13.97 25.34
C ALA A 165 -13.61 -13.90 24.02
N LEU A 166 -14.17 -12.74 23.70
CA LEU A 166 -14.92 -12.52 22.47
C LEU A 166 -13.97 -12.50 21.26
N LEU A 167 -12.82 -11.83 21.38
CA LEU A 167 -11.79 -11.84 20.33
C LEU A 167 -11.30 -13.26 20.03
N ALA A 168 -11.17 -14.12 21.03
CA ALA A 168 -10.82 -15.52 20.82
C ALA A 168 -11.88 -16.27 20.01
N VAL A 169 -13.17 -16.03 20.29
CA VAL A 169 -14.30 -16.59 19.49
C VAL A 169 -14.24 -16.09 18.06
N LYS A 170 -14.06 -14.79 17.85
CA LYS A 170 -13.94 -14.18 16.53
C LYS A 170 -12.73 -14.76 15.76
N SER A 171 -11.59 -14.92 16.42
CA SER A 171 -10.40 -15.54 15.85
C SER A 171 -10.65 -16.98 15.39
N GLU A 172 -11.34 -17.80 16.18
CA GLU A 172 -11.67 -19.19 15.83
C GLU A 172 -12.52 -19.27 14.56
N VAL A 173 -13.52 -18.40 14.44
CA VAL A 173 -14.39 -18.32 13.27
C VAL A 173 -13.62 -17.87 12.03
N LEU A 174 -12.84 -16.78 12.16
CA LEU A 174 -12.08 -16.22 11.03
C LEU A 174 -10.99 -17.16 10.54
N VAL A 175 -10.28 -17.86 11.42
CA VAL A 175 -9.26 -18.85 11.03
C VAL A 175 -9.85 -19.87 10.05
N ARG A 176 -11.02 -20.42 10.35
CA ARG A 176 -11.67 -21.42 9.48
C ARG A 176 -12.13 -20.81 8.16
N ALA A 177 -12.75 -19.63 8.22
CA ALA A 177 -13.25 -18.94 7.04
C ALA A 177 -12.11 -18.51 6.09
N VAL A 178 -11.08 -17.87 6.62
CA VAL A 178 -9.92 -17.41 5.85
C VAL A 178 -9.15 -18.60 5.24
N GLN A 179 -8.98 -19.66 6.00
CA GLN A 179 -8.35 -20.89 5.50
C GLN A 179 -9.14 -21.50 4.37
N TRP A 180 -10.50 -21.56 4.47
CA TRP A 180 -11.33 -22.05 3.38
C TRP A 180 -11.19 -21.19 2.12
N VAL A 181 -11.20 -19.85 2.24
CA VAL A 181 -10.97 -18.97 1.09
C VAL A 181 -9.59 -19.22 0.48
N ALA A 182 -8.55 -19.34 1.31
CA ALA A 182 -7.17 -19.55 0.86
C ALA A 182 -6.96 -20.92 0.19
N ASP A 183 -7.70 -21.96 0.59
CA ASP A 183 -7.52 -23.32 0.10
C ASP A 183 -8.48 -23.68 -1.05
N ALA A 184 -9.73 -23.21 -1.02
CA ALA A 184 -10.76 -23.60 -1.95
C ALA A 184 -11.02 -22.56 -3.06
N VAL A 185 -11.07 -21.26 -2.71
CA VAL A 185 -11.45 -20.21 -3.64
C VAL A 185 -10.21 -19.64 -4.34
N TRP A 186 -9.26 -19.13 -3.56
CA TRP A 186 -8.09 -18.40 -4.04
C TRP A 186 -7.26 -19.12 -5.10
N PRO A 187 -6.89 -20.43 -4.96
CA PRO A 187 -6.05 -21.11 -5.94
C PRO A 187 -6.81 -21.52 -7.21
N ALA A 188 -8.13 -21.49 -7.21
CA ALA A 188 -8.96 -22.11 -8.25
C ALA A 188 -9.83 -21.13 -9.03
N TYR A 189 -10.21 -19.97 -8.45
CA TYR A 189 -11.21 -19.09 -9.06
C TYR A 189 -10.86 -18.63 -10.48
N GLN A 190 -9.59 -18.42 -10.81
CA GLN A 190 -9.16 -18.01 -12.16
C GLN A 190 -9.35 -19.08 -13.23
N ARG A 191 -9.57 -20.34 -12.81
CA ARG A 191 -9.74 -21.48 -13.71
C ARG A 191 -11.18 -21.91 -13.89
N TRP A 192 -12.10 -21.30 -13.13
CA TRP A 192 -13.51 -21.64 -13.24
C TRP A 192 -14.08 -21.11 -14.55
N THR A 193 -15.15 -21.76 -15.01
CA THR A 193 -15.91 -21.27 -16.14
C THR A 193 -17.01 -20.34 -15.63
N TYR A 194 -17.04 -19.13 -16.13
CA TYR A 194 -17.98 -18.09 -15.73
C TYR A 194 -19.06 -17.87 -16.78
N ALA A 195 -20.32 -17.90 -16.38
CA ALA A 195 -21.44 -17.48 -17.23
C ALA A 195 -21.41 -15.94 -17.43
N VAL A 196 -20.93 -15.21 -16.42
CA VAL A 196 -20.75 -13.75 -16.43
C VAL A 196 -19.30 -13.45 -16.09
N ALA A 197 -18.51 -13.03 -17.07
CA ALA A 197 -17.06 -12.85 -16.92
C ALA A 197 -16.65 -11.92 -15.75
N ARG A 198 -17.43 -10.87 -15.46
CA ARG A 198 -17.18 -9.94 -14.36
C ARG A 198 -17.13 -10.60 -12.98
N GLU A 199 -17.84 -11.72 -12.77
CA GLU A 199 -17.85 -12.42 -11.49
C GLU A 199 -16.43 -12.90 -11.09
N SER A 200 -15.58 -13.22 -12.07
CA SER A 200 -14.18 -13.57 -11.81
C SER A 200 -13.40 -12.40 -11.19
N PHE A 201 -13.57 -11.18 -11.73
CA PHE A 201 -12.92 -9.98 -11.20
C PHE A 201 -13.45 -9.63 -9.80
N GLU A 202 -14.77 -9.77 -9.62
CA GLU A 202 -15.40 -9.50 -8.33
C GLU A 202 -14.97 -10.48 -7.24
N ILE A 203 -14.86 -11.78 -7.53
CA ILE A 203 -14.35 -12.80 -6.59
C ILE A 203 -12.89 -12.47 -6.24
N GLY A 204 -12.06 -12.23 -7.26
CA GLY A 204 -10.66 -11.86 -7.06
C GLY A 204 -10.51 -10.65 -6.14
N ARG A 205 -11.27 -9.57 -6.40
CA ARG A 205 -11.24 -8.34 -5.60
C ARG A 205 -11.61 -8.58 -4.14
N ARG A 206 -12.66 -9.38 -3.87
CA ARG A 206 -13.09 -9.71 -2.50
C ARG A 206 -12.07 -10.55 -1.76
N CYS A 207 -11.46 -11.53 -2.43
CA CYS A 207 -10.39 -12.33 -1.85
C CYS A 207 -9.16 -11.47 -1.52
N VAL A 208 -8.73 -10.62 -2.46
CA VAL A 208 -7.59 -9.72 -2.25
C VAL A 208 -7.87 -8.75 -1.11
N ARG A 209 -9.07 -8.14 -1.08
CA ARG A 209 -9.47 -7.24 0.01
C ARG A 209 -9.37 -7.95 1.37
N LEU A 210 -9.92 -9.17 1.47
CA LEU A 210 -9.87 -9.96 2.70
C LEU A 210 -8.42 -10.15 3.18
N PHE A 211 -7.52 -10.56 2.29
CA PHE A 211 -6.13 -10.81 2.63
C PHE A 211 -5.36 -9.53 2.92
N THR A 212 -5.58 -8.47 2.14
CA THR A 212 -4.94 -7.17 2.34
C THR A 212 -5.29 -6.61 3.72
N ARG A 213 -6.57 -6.60 4.09
CA ARG A 213 -7.04 -6.10 5.39
C ARG A 213 -6.39 -6.85 6.56
N LEU A 214 -6.28 -8.18 6.46
CA LEU A 214 -5.61 -8.99 7.49
C LEU A 214 -4.09 -8.78 7.54
N CYS A 215 -3.46 -8.53 6.39
CA CYS A 215 -2.00 -8.31 6.31
C CYS A 215 -1.60 -6.88 6.69
N GLU A 216 -2.49 -5.89 6.51
CA GLU A 216 -2.27 -4.49 6.89
C GLU A 216 -2.22 -4.31 8.41
N GLU A 217 -2.87 -5.19 9.19
CA GLU A 217 -2.84 -5.08 10.64
C GLU A 217 -1.52 -5.65 11.21
N PRO A 218 -0.62 -4.81 11.72
CA PRO A 218 0.70 -5.24 12.13
C PRO A 218 0.69 -6.01 13.45
N HIS A 219 -0.27 -5.71 14.33
CA HIS A 219 -0.32 -6.23 15.70
C HIS A 219 -1.71 -6.71 16.09
N LEU A 220 -1.94 -7.99 15.93
CA LEU A 220 -3.14 -8.62 16.47
C LEU A 220 -2.96 -8.94 17.97
N PRO A 221 -3.97 -8.68 18.83
CA PRO A 221 -3.93 -9.01 20.24
C PRO A 221 -3.62 -10.49 20.51
N PRO A 222 -3.06 -10.86 21.68
CA PRO A 222 -2.76 -12.26 22.01
C PRO A 222 -3.96 -13.21 21.88
N ALA A 223 -5.18 -12.73 22.12
CA ALA A 223 -6.41 -13.51 21.93
C ALA A 223 -6.64 -13.92 20.46
N MET A 224 -6.04 -13.21 19.51
CA MET A 224 -6.13 -13.47 18.08
C MET A 224 -4.88 -14.14 17.49
N GLN A 225 -3.97 -14.63 18.34
CA GLN A 225 -2.76 -15.34 17.92
C GLN A 225 -3.00 -16.45 16.88
N PRO A 226 -4.09 -17.27 16.95
CA PRO A 226 -4.34 -18.28 15.93
C PRO A 226 -4.56 -17.68 14.53
N LEU A 227 -5.24 -16.52 14.43
CA LEU A 227 -5.44 -15.82 13.17
C LEU A 227 -4.12 -15.21 12.66
N ALA A 228 -3.33 -14.61 13.55
CA ALA A 228 -2.01 -14.08 13.21
C ALA A 228 -1.09 -15.20 12.65
N ALA A 229 -1.03 -16.35 13.32
CA ALA A 229 -0.26 -17.50 12.87
C ALA A 229 -0.74 -18.06 11.52
N LEU A 230 -2.05 -18.03 11.25
CA LEU A 230 -2.59 -18.39 9.94
C LEU A 230 -2.13 -17.43 8.86
N VAL A 231 -2.26 -16.12 9.08
CA VAL A 231 -1.83 -15.08 8.13
C VAL A 231 -0.33 -15.20 7.82
N ASP A 232 0.48 -15.44 8.84
CA ASP A 232 1.93 -15.68 8.66
C ASP A 232 2.24 -16.98 7.90
N THR A 233 1.43 -18.02 8.08
CA THR A 233 1.56 -19.27 7.31
C THR A 233 1.17 -19.08 5.85
N LEU A 234 0.13 -18.27 5.58
CA LEU A 234 -0.38 -18.02 4.23
C LEU A 234 0.51 -17.06 3.43
N PHE A 235 1.01 -16.01 4.08
CA PHE A 235 1.62 -14.85 3.43
C PHE A 235 2.93 -14.37 4.08
N GLY A 236 3.42 -15.02 5.13
CA GLY A 236 4.68 -14.66 5.78
C GLY A 236 5.93 -15.12 5.01
N ALA A 237 7.10 -14.87 5.57
CA ALA A 237 8.41 -15.17 4.96
C ALA A 237 8.61 -16.63 4.54
N GLN A 238 7.90 -17.57 5.15
CA GLN A 238 7.99 -19.00 4.85
C GLN A 238 6.77 -19.54 4.09
N CYS A 239 5.94 -18.66 3.53
CA CYS A 239 4.76 -19.08 2.78
C CYS A 239 5.15 -19.92 1.56
N ALA A 240 4.30 -20.89 1.22
CA ALA A 240 4.52 -21.69 0.03
C ALA A 240 4.33 -20.83 -1.24
N ALA A 241 5.27 -20.84 -2.17
CA ALA A 241 5.18 -20.09 -3.43
C ALA A 241 3.89 -20.38 -4.22
N ALA A 242 3.30 -21.56 -4.04
CA ALA A 242 2.01 -21.92 -4.63
C ALA A 242 0.85 -21.02 -4.18
N ARG A 243 0.92 -20.43 -2.97
CA ARG A 243 -0.08 -19.50 -2.45
C ARG A 243 -0.08 -18.15 -3.19
N LEU A 244 1.07 -17.76 -3.73
CA LEU A 244 1.25 -16.52 -4.48
C LEU A 244 0.92 -16.69 -5.99
N ARG A 245 0.72 -17.92 -6.48
CA ARG A 245 0.42 -18.18 -7.90
C ARG A 245 -0.77 -17.39 -8.45
N PRO A 246 -1.93 -17.28 -7.76
CA PRO A 246 -3.06 -16.53 -8.29
C PRO A 246 -2.73 -15.05 -8.49
N LEU A 247 -1.99 -14.43 -7.56
CA LEU A 247 -1.49 -13.06 -7.67
C LEU A 247 -0.56 -12.92 -8.89
N LEU A 248 0.40 -13.83 -9.05
CA LEU A 248 1.34 -13.79 -10.16
C LEU A 248 0.65 -14.00 -11.51
N ALA A 249 -0.28 -14.95 -11.58
CA ALA A 249 -1.03 -15.24 -12.81
C ALA A 249 -1.90 -14.05 -13.22
N ALA A 250 -2.60 -13.43 -12.28
CA ALA A 250 -3.41 -12.24 -12.54
C ALA A 250 -2.56 -11.10 -13.07
N LEU A 251 -1.50 -10.73 -12.38
CA LEU A 251 -0.61 -9.65 -12.84
C LEU A 251 -0.02 -9.93 -14.22
N ALA A 252 0.27 -11.20 -14.53
CA ALA A 252 0.89 -11.58 -15.79
C ALA A 252 -0.03 -11.52 -17.01
N THR A 253 -1.33 -11.61 -16.81
CA THR A 253 -2.33 -11.70 -17.92
C THR A 253 -3.21 -10.47 -18.03
N SER A 254 -3.33 -9.68 -16.98
CA SER A 254 -4.33 -8.60 -16.90
C SER A 254 -4.12 -7.47 -17.90
N ASP A 255 -2.89 -7.14 -18.31
CA ASP A 255 -2.63 -6.10 -19.31
C ASP A 255 -3.27 -6.45 -20.67
N ALA A 256 -3.10 -7.69 -21.10
CA ALA A 256 -3.68 -8.18 -22.35
C ALA A 256 -5.21 -8.32 -22.24
N GLU A 257 -5.72 -8.73 -21.08
CA GLU A 257 -7.14 -8.87 -20.79
C GLU A 257 -7.83 -7.52 -20.76
N ILE A 258 -7.29 -6.54 -20.03
CA ILE A 258 -7.81 -5.16 -19.99
C ILE A 258 -7.87 -4.56 -21.40
N ALA A 259 -6.79 -4.69 -22.16
CA ALA A 259 -6.75 -4.21 -23.54
C ALA A 259 -7.77 -4.93 -24.46
N ALA A 260 -8.03 -6.20 -24.22
CA ALA A 260 -9.05 -6.96 -24.94
C ALA A 260 -10.47 -6.50 -24.59
N LEU A 261 -10.74 -6.25 -23.31
CA LEU A 261 -12.03 -5.74 -22.85
C LEU A 261 -12.34 -4.35 -23.40
N TYR A 262 -11.38 -3.42 -23.42
CA TYR A 262 -11.56 -2.10 -24.04
C TYR A 262 -11.80 -2.20 -25.54
N ARG A 263 -11.07 -3.06 -26.25
CA ARG A 263 -11.28 -3.30 -27.70
C ARG A 263 -12.67 -3.90 -28.00
N ALA A 264 -13.19 -4.72 -27.08
CA ALA A 264 -14.52 -5.29 -27.19
C ALA A 264 -15.66 -4.33 -26.77
N GLY A 265 -15.32 -3.14 -26.24
CA GLY A 265 -16.29 -2.17 -25.74
C GLY A 265 -16.86 -2.47 -24.35
N HIS A 266 -16.31 -3.46 -23.64
CA HIS A 266 -16.69 -3.84 -22.26
C HIS A 266 -16.01 -2.94 -21.23
N THR A 267 -16.29 -1.64 -21.26
CA THR A 267 -15.61 -0.60 -20.44
C THR A 267 -15.79 -0.80 -18.95
N TYR A 268 -16.97 -1.29 -18.52
CA TYR A 268 -17.21 -1.57 -17.10
C TYR A 268 -16.36 -2.74 -16.59
N ASP A 269 -16.30 -3.82 -17.34
CA ASP A 269 -15.51 -5.00 -16.97
C ASP A 269 -14.01 -4.68 -17.02
N ALA A 270 -13.58 -3.82 -17.96
CA ALA A 270 -12.21 -3.33 -18.03
C ALA A 270 -11.80 -2.54 -16.77
N ARG A 271 -12.68 -1.65 -16.27
CA ARG A 271 -12.44 -0.91 -15.02
C ARG A 271 -12.36 -1.83 -13.80
N LEU A 272 -13.23 -2.85 -13.72
CA LEU A 272 -13.15 -3.85 -12.65
C LEU A 272 -11.82 -4.64 -12.70
N ALA A 273 -11.34 -4.94 -13.90
CA ALA A 273 -10.04 -5.59 -14.07
C ALA A 273 -8.89 -4.67 -13.64
N GLU A 274 -8.95 -3.36 -13.96
CA GLU A 274 -7.98 -2.36 -13.50
C GLU A 274 -7.97 -2.24 -11.96
N GLU A 275 -9.13 -2.14 -11.32
CA GLU A 275 -9.26 -2.12 -9.86
C GLU A 275 -8.69 -3.40 -9.22
N LEU A 276 -8.89 -4.55 -9.87
CA LEU A 276 -8.34 -5.81 -9.39
C LEU A 276 -6.80 -5.83 -9.49
N VAL A 277 -6.23 -5.35 -10.59
CA VAL A 277 -4.77 -5.23 -10.75
C VAL A 277 -4.19 -4.31 -9.70
N GLU A 278 -4.81 -3.16 -9.48
CA GLU A 278 -4.40 -2.23 -8.41
C GLU A 278 -4.41 -2.90 -7.04
N ALA A 279 -5.49 -3.64 -6.73
CA ALA A 279 -5.61 -4.38 -5.48
C ALA A 279 -4.51 -5.46 -5.33
N TYR A 280 -4.16 -6.16 -6.41
CA TYR A 280 -3.06 -7.14 -6.40
C TYR A 280 -1.69 -6.48 -6.17
N LEU A 281 -1.42 -5.37 -6.84
CA LEU A 281 -0.17 -4.61 -6.64
C LEU A 281 -0.09 -4.09 -5.21
N HIS A 282 -1.21 -3.63 -4.67
CA HIS A 282 -1.29 -3.17 -3.29
C HIS A 282 -1.04 -4.32 -2.28
N LEU A 283 -1.69 -5.46 -2.46
CA LEU A 283 -1.42 -6.64 -1.61
C LEU A 283 0.06 -7.01 -1.66
N ALA A 284 0.67 -7.02 -2.84
CA ALA A 284 2.09 -7.31 -2.97
C ALA A 284 2.97 -6.30 -2.21
N CYS A 285 2.66 -5.00 -2.25
CA CYS A 285 3.34 -3.97 -1.46
C CYS A 285 3.18 -4.24 0.05
N VAL A 286 1.96 -4.52 0.51
CA VAL A 286 1.69 -4.81 1.94
C VAL A 286 2.49 -6.02 2.43
N LEU A 287 2.59 -7.08 1.62
CA LEU A 287 3.37 -8.28 1.97
C LEU A 287 4.87 -7.98 2.10
N VAL A 288 5.42 -7.16 1.20
CA VAL A 288 6.83 -6.76 1.24
C VAL A 288 7.12 -5.85 2.43
N ASP A 289 6.24 -4.88 2.69
CA ASP A 289 6.38 -3.95 3.81
C ASP A 289 6.24 -4.65 5.17
N ARG A 290 5.28 -5.58 5.28
CA ARG A 290 5.14 -6.44 6.47
C ARG A 290 6.39 -7.27 6.71
N HIS A 291 6.96 -7.86 5.66
CA HIS A 291 8.20 -8.62 5.76
C HIS A 291 9.36 -7.73 6.23
N ARG A 292 9.48 -6.53 5.68
CA ARG A 292 10.53 -5.58 6.06
C ARG A 292 10.39 -5.12 7.52
N ALA A 293 9.17 -4.85 7.98
CA ALA A 293 8.91 -4.44 9.36
C ALA A 293 9.16 -5.56 10.39
N ALA A 294 8.89 -6.83 10.03
CA ALA A 294 9.05 -7.97 10.93
C ALA A 294 10.50 -8.43 11.11
N HIS A 295 11.39 -8.06 10.20
CA HIS A 295 12.76 -8.58 10.16
C HIS A 295 13.76 -7.44 10.05
N ASP A 296 14.54 -7.22 11.11
CA ASP A 296 15.79 -6.49 11.00
C ASP A 296 16.64 -7.18 9.93
N ALA A 297 16.82 -6.51 8.82
CA ALA A 297 17.08 -7.04 7.48
C ALA A 297 18.36 -7.89 7.29
N ALA A 298 19.16 -8.10 8.33
CA ALA A 298 20.49 -8.69 8.16
C ALA A 298 20.51 -10.22 8.04
N HIS A 299 19.51 -10.97 8.53
CA HIS A 299 19.62 -12.43 8.67
C HIS A 299 18.35 -13.23 8.30
N ALA A 300 17.26 -12.57 7.87
CA ALA A 300 16.03 -13.29 7.50
C ALA A 300 16.09 -13.78 6.05
N PRO A 301 15.52 -14.96 5.75
CA PRO A 301 15.39 -15.41 4.37
C PRO A 301 14.49 -14.44 3.60
N PRO A 302 14.78 -14.13 2.32
CA PRO A 302 13.96 -13.25 1.53
C PRO A 302 12.54 -13.81 1.38
N HIS A 303 11.54 -12.93 1.42
CA HIS A 303 10.16 -13.34 1.16
C HIS A 303 10.04 -14.02 -0.21
N PRO A 304 9.27 -15.13 -0.35
CA PRO A 304 9.13 -15.83 -1.62
C PRO A 304 8.68 -14.93 -2.78
N LEU A 305 7.88 -13.90 -2.51
CA LEU A 305 7.45 -12.91 -3.50
C LEU A 305 8.64 -12.15 -4.10
N VAL A 306 9.65 -11.78 -3.30
CA VAL A 306 10.88 -11.12 -3.79
C VAL A 306 11.63 -12.05 -4.73
N THR A 307 11.78 -13.31 -4.36
CA THR A 307 12.43 -14.31 -5.23
C THR A 307 11.68 -14.48 -6.56
N LEU A 308 10.35 -14.61 -6.49
CA LEU A 308 9.49 -14.77 -7.67
C LEU A 308 9.45 -13.52 -8.55
N PHE A 309 9.62 -12.32 -7.97
CA PHE A 309 9.67 -11.07 -8.72
C PHE A 309 10.85 -11.03 -9.68
N PHE A 310 12.02 -11.46 -9.24
CA PHE A 310 13.24 -11.45 -10.04
C PHE A 310 13.47 -12.74 -10.86
N GLN A 311 12.73 -13.82 -10.60
CA GLN A 311 12.87 -15.06 -11.34
C GLN A 311 11.95 -15.09 -12.57
N PRO A 312 12.47 -15.45 -13.74
CA PRO A 312 11.62 -15.66 -14.92
C PRO A 312 10.74 -16.89 -14.72
N THR A 313 9.45 -16.70 -14.81
CA THR A 313 8.43 -17.75 -14.72
C THR A 313 7.79 -18.00 -16.09
N HIS A 314 7.31 -19.22 -16.32
CA HIS A 314 6.50 -19.52 -17.48
C HIS A 314 5.05 -19.10 -17.19
N VAL A 315 4.57 -18.13 -17.94
CA VAL A 315 3.20 -17.62 -17.82
C VAL A 315 2.38 -18.11 -19.00
N GLU A 316 1.25 -18.75 -18.71
CA GLU A 316 0.26 -19.08 -19.72
C GLU A 316 -0.48 -17.80 -20.10
N VAL A 317 -0.17 -17.23 -21.25
CA VAL A 317 -0.87 -16.08 -21.79
C VAL A 317 -2.04 -16.58 -22.63
N HIS A 318 -3.25 -16.14 -22.32
CA HIS A 318 -4.46 -16.54 -23.06
C HIS A 318 -4.31 -16.22 -24.53
N GLY A 319 -4.46 -17.24 -25.41
CA GLY A 319 -4.29 -17.10 -26.85
C GLY A 319 -2.87 -17.30 -27.39
N ALA A 320 -1.86 -17.51 -26.53
CA ALA A 320 -0.52 -17.88 -26.97
C ALA A 320 -0.40 -19.39 -27.15
N ALA A 321 0.19 -19.83 -28.27
CA ALA A 321 0.39 -21.26 -28.60
C ALA A 321 1.36 -22.00 -27.64
N ALA A 322 2.14 -21.24 -26.84
CA ALA A 322 3.07 -21.77 -25.86
C ALA A 322 3.21 -20.77 -24.66
N PRO A 323 3.52 -21.28 -23.46
CA PRO A 323 3.76 -20.43 -22.31
C PRO A 323 4.93 -19.47 -22.59
N VAL A 324 4.71 -18.18 -22.34
CA VAL A 324 5.74 -17.16 -22.54
C VAL A 324 6.57 -17.04 -21.26
N ARG A 325 7.88 -17.05 -21.41
CA ARG A 325 8.80 -16.83 -20.30
C ARG A 325 8.87 -15.32 -20.00
N ARG A 326 8.25 -14.91 -18.92
CA ARG A 326 8.28 -13.51 -18.44
C ARG A 326 8.64 -13.49 -16.96
N SER A 327 9.26 -12.42 -16.50
CA SER A 327 9.42 -12.16 -15.07
C SER A 327 8.31 -11.24 -14.57
N LEU A 328 7.94 -11.37 -13.31
CA LEU A 328 6.98 -10.46 -12.70
C LEU A 328 7.51 -9.02 -12.74
N ALA A 329 8.82 -8.82 -12.56
CA ALA A 329 9.46 -7.52 -12.68
C ALA A 329 9.19 -6.86 -14.06
N SER A 330 9.33 -7.61 -15.17
CA SER A 330 9.08 -7.06 -16.51
C SER A 330 7.62 -6.67 -16.70
N ILE A 331 6.70 -7.45 -16.14
CA ILE A 331 5.25 -7.20 -16.21
C ILE A 331 4.87 -5.95 -15.41
N VAL A 332 5.32 -5.87 -14.14
CA VAL A 332 5.03 -4.74 -13.27
C VAL A 332 5.61 -3.44 -13.85
N LEU A 333 6.82 -3.48 -14.41
CA LEU A 333 7.41 -2.31 -15.08
C LEU A 333 6.63 -1.88 -16.34
N GLN A 334 5.94 -2.80 -17.02
CA GLN A 334 5.08 -2.44 -18.14
C GLN A 334 3.86 -1.62 -17.72
N TYR A 335 3.27 -1.90 -16.55
CA TYR A 335 2.13 -1.12 -16.04
C TYR A 335 2.46 0.36 -15.82
N ILE A 336 3.71 0.72 -15.51
CA ILE A 336 4.11 2.12 -15.28
C ILE A 336 3.92 2.99 -16.52
N SER A 337 4.06 2.41 -17.71
CA SER A 337 3.95 3.11 -19.00
C SER A 337 2.79 2.66 -19.87
N ALA A 338 1.96 1.74 -19.37
CA ALA A 338 0.78 1.28 -20.08
C ALA A 338 -0.33 2.35 -20.03
N PRO A 339 -1.30 2.32 -20.94
CA PRO A 339 -2.47 3.18 -20.89
C PRO A 339 -3.46 2.67 -19.81
N VAL A 340 -3.02 2.70 -18.57
CA VAL A 340 -3.78 2.32 -17.37
C VAL A 340 -3.96 3.55 -16.48
N PRO A 341 -4.89 3.52 -15.50
CA PRO A 341 -5.04 4.60 -14.53
C PRO A 341 -3.71 4.91 -13.80
N ALA A 342 -3.51 6.19 -13.46
CA ALA A 342 -2.30 6.63 -12.77
C ALA A 342 -2.09 5.89 -11.43
N SER A 343 -3.18 5.50 -10.75
CA SER A 343 -3.14 4.72 -9.51
C SER A 343 -2.47 3.36 -9.70
N VAL A 344 -2.79 2.64 -10.78
CA VAL A 344 -2.16 1.35 -11.13
C VAL A 344 -0.68 1.55 -11.44
N ALA A 345 -0.35 2.58 -12.24
CA ALA A 345 1.03 2.89 -12.60
C ALA A 345 1.86 3.27 -11.36
N CYS A 346 1.30 4.07 -10.45
CA CYS A 346 1.92 4.40 -9.16
C CYS A 346 2.14 3.15 -8.31
N ALA A 347 1.13 2.29 -8.14
CA ALA A 347 1.25 1.05 -7.38
C ALA A 347 2.34 0.13 -7.95
N ALA A 348 2.47 0.05 -9.28
CA ALA A 348 3.53 -0.70 -9.94
C ALA A 348 4.93 -0.10 -9.68
N ALA A 349 5.06 1.23 -9.72
CA ALA A 349 6.31 1.91 -9.40
C ALA A 349 6.70 1.69 -7.94
N HIS A 350 5.75 1.75 -7.02
CA HIS A 350 5.96 1.48 -5.60
C HIS A 350 6.40 0.04 -5.33
N LEU A 351 5.69 -0.93 -5.89
CA LEU A 351 6.07 -2.34 -5.74
C LEU A 351 7.50 -2.57 -6.23
N THR A 352 7.85 -2.04 -7.39
CA THR A 352 9.21 -2.19 -7.94
C THR A 352 10.24 -1.54 -7.03
N THR A 353 9.96 -0.35 -6.49
CA THR A 353 10.82 0.35 -5.53
C THR A 353 11.03 -0.48 -4.26
N ALA A 354 9.96 -0.98 -3.65
CA ALA A 354 10.02 -1.81 -2.46
C ALA A 354 10.82 -3.10 -2.69
N MET A 355 10.59 -3.76 -3.82
CA MET A 355 11.33 -4.97 -4.21
C MET A 355 12.83 -4.71 -4.39
N CYS A 356 13.22 -3.58 -5.01
CA CYS A 356 14.62 -3.20 -5.16
C CYS A 356 15.28 -2.90 -3.81
N GLN A 357 14.58 -2.23 -2.91
CA GLN A 357 15.09 -1.91 -1.57
C GLN A 357 15.31 -3.16 -0.71
N VAL A 358 14.38 -4.11 -0.75
CA VAL A 358 14.52 -5.39 -0.01
C VAL A 358 15.60 -6.27 -0.63
N ALA A 359 15.73 -6.29 -1.96
CA ALA A 359 16.74 -7.08 -2.66
C ALA A 359 18.18 -6.59 -2.42
N ASN A 360 18.34 -5.35 -1.95
CA ASN A 360 19.66 -4.76 -1.71
C ASN A 360 20.38 -5.32 -0.48
N ALA A 361 19.69 -6.08 0.37
CA ALA A 361 20.24 -6.59 1.61
C ALA A 361 21.40 -7.60 1.45
N PRO A 362 21.41 -8.60 0.53
CA PRO A 362 22.63 -9.28 0.11
C PRO A 362 22.87 -9.10 -1.39
N ARG A 363 24.10 -8.76 -1.79
CA ARG A 363 24.59 -8.65 -3.18
C ARG A 363 24.49 -9.98 -3.95
N ASP A 364 23.33 -10.59 -4.00
CA ASP A 364 23.12 -11.84 -4.73
C ASP A 364 22.77 -11.49 -6.19
N ALA A 365 23.58 -11.99 -7.13
CA ALA A 365 23.37 -11.82 -8.57
C ALA A 365 21.98 -12.31 -9.06
N ARG A 366 21.27 -13.09 -8.25
CA ARG A 366 19.93 -13.62 -8.55
C ARG A 366 18.82 -12.55 -8.44
N THR A 367 19.07 -11.42 -7.79
CA THR A 367 18.12 -10.31 -7.61
C THR A 367 18.39 -9.13 -8.55
N SER A 368 19.12 -9.34 -9.64
CA SER A 368 19.42 -8.31 -10.63
C SER A 368 18.28 -8.16 -11.63
N LEU A 369 17.70 -6.96 -11.73
CA LEU A 369 16.74 -6.63 -12.80
C LEU A 369 17.34 -6.79 -14.19
N ALA A 370 18.62 -6.42 -14.37
CA ALA A 370 19.31 -6.59 -15.63
C ALA A 370 19.41 -8.07 -16.04
N GLY A 371 19.70 -8.95 -15.08
CA GLY A 371 19.69 -10.40 -15.30
C GLY A 371 18.29 -10.97 -15.57
N THR A 372 17.28 -10.37 -14.97
CA THR A 372 15.88 -10.79 -15.07
C THR A 372 15.24 -10.37 -16.39
N LEU A 373 15.50 -9.17 -16.88
CA LEU A 373 15.01 -8.66 -18.16
C LEU A 373 15.73 -9.30 -19.36
N GLY A 374 16.92 -9.83 -19.14
CA GLY A 374 17.64 -10.73 -20.05
C GLY A 374 18.27 -10.08 -21.29
N SER A 375 17.74 -8.97 -21.81
CA SER A 375 18.31 -8.28 -22.96
C SER A 375 18.58 -6.80 -22.70
N THR A 376 19.68 -6.32 -23.27
CA THR A 376 20.03 -4.88 -23.20
C THR A 376 18.95 -4.00 -23.83
N HIS A 377 18.29 -4.51 -24.85
CA HIS A 377 17.19 -3.80 -25.53
C HIS A 377 15.97 -3.63 -24.63
N GLU A 378 15.58 -4.63 -23.86
CA GLU A 378 14.47 -4.52 -22.90
C GLU A 378 14.80 -3.54 -21.77
N LEU A 379 16.05 -3.55 -21.29
CA LEU A 379 16.52 -2.57 -20.31
C LEU A 379 16.41 -1.13 -20.83
N GLU A 380 16.89 -0.90 -22.07
CA GLU A 380 16.76 0.42 -22.70
C GLU A 380 15.30 0.83 -22.90
N GLN A 381 14.43 -0.10 -23.28
CA GLN A 381 13.02 0.19 -23.43
C GLN A 381 12.38 0.58 -22.09
N VAL A 382 12.69 -0.14 -21.01
CA VAL A 382 12.19 0.21 -19.67
C VAL A 382 12.65 1.61 -19.29
N VAL A 383 13.95 1.91 -19.42
CA VAL A 383 14.47 3.24 -19.08
C VAL A 383 13.82 4.33 -19.91
N ARG A 384 13.68 4.15 -21.23
CA ARG A 384 13.01 5.14 -22.10
C ARG A 384 11.54 5.37 -21.72
N ARG A 385 10.84 4.31 -21.32
CA ARG A 385 9.44 4.44 -20.86
C ARG A 385 9.34 5.24 -19.57
N LEU A 386 10.22 4.97 -18.59
CA LEU A 386 10.27 5.75 -17.36
C LEU A 386 10.61 7.22 -17.64
N GLN A 387 11.56 7.47 -18.53
CA GLN A 387 11.91 8.82 -18.97
C GLN A 387 10.72 9.53 -19.66
N GLY A 388 9.99 8.83 -20.52
CA GLY A 388 8.81 9.38 -21.19
C GLY A 388 7.69 9.81 -20.22
N VAL A 389 7.55 9.11 -19.08
CA VAL A 389 6.64 9.55 -18.00
C VAL A 389 7.11 10.88 -17.39
N LEU A 390 8.42 11.05 -17.19
CA LEU A 390 9.00 12.25 -16.60
C LEU A 390 9.01 13.45 -17.56
N GLU A 391 9.20 13.21 -18.86
CA GLU A 391 9.15 14.23 -19.91
C GLU A 391 7.74 14.80 -20.11
N ASN A 392 6.70 14.03 -19.74
CA ASN A 392 5.33 14.51 -19.81
C ASN A 392 5.03 15.48 -18.66
N THR A 393 5.23 16.78 -18.92
CA THR A 393 4.99 17.84 -17.92
C THR A 393 3.53 17.98 -17.51
N TYR A 394 2.60 17.54 -18.35
CA TYR A 394 1.14 17.54 -18.08
C TYR A 394 0.67 16.21 -17.44
N GLY A 395 1.57 15.26 -17.19
CA GLY A 395 1.26 14.01 -16.53
C GLY A 395 0.92 14.18 -15.06
N ASP A 396 0.36 13.13 -14.49
CA ASP A 396 0.03 13.09 -13.06
C ASP A 396 1.31 13.31 -12.21
N GLU A 397 1.26 14.29 -11.31
CA GLU A 397 2.38 14.65 -10.44
C GLU A 397 2.79 13.46 -9.55
N THR A 398 1.82 12.72 -9.05
CA THR A 398 2.08 11.61 -8.13
C THR A 398 2.81 10.47 -8.83
N LEU A 399 2.46 10.20 -10.09
CA LEU A 399 3.18 9.23 -10.92
C LEU A 399 4.62 9.69 -11.19
N ARG A 400 4.82 10.96 -11.49
CA ARG A 400 6.18 11.52 -11.70
C ARG A 400 7.03 11.41 -10.43
N VAL A 401 6.46 11.71 -9.27
CA VAL A 401 7.10 11.50 -7.96
C VAL A 401 7.46 10.04 -7.75
N ALA A 402 6.52 9.12 -7.99
CA ALA A 402 6.74 7.69 -7.84
C ALA A 402 7.86 7.18 -8.77
N VAL A 403 7.92 7.68 -10.01
CA VAL A 403 8.96 7.32 -10.97
C VAL A 403 10.33 7.88 -10.56
N TRP A 404 10.44 9.14 -10.10
CA TRP A 404 11.71 9.67 -9.58
C TRP A 404 12.26 8.84 -8.42
N ARG A 405 11.38 8.43 -7.52
CA ARG A 405 11.76 7.58 -6.40
C ARG A 405 12.18 6.18 -6.85
N LEU A 406 11.45 5.60 -7.82
CA LEU A 406 11.87 4.35 -8.45
C LEU A 406 13.26 4.48 -9.08
N LEU A 407 13.53 5.55 -9.82
CA LEU A 407 14.86 5.80 -10.41
C LEU A 407 15.94 5.94 -9.33
N SER A 408 15.62 6.55 -8.19
CA SER A 408 16.53 6.62 -7.03
C SER A 408 16.85 5.22 -6.50
N ALA A 409 15.84 4.38 -6.30
CA ALA A 409 16.04 3.01 -5.83
C ALA A 409 16.79 2.14 -6.84
N LEU A 410 16.53 2.32 -8.13
CA LEU A 410 17.26 1.62 -9.20
C LEU A 410 18.72 2.06 -9.27
N ALA A 411 19.00 3.35 -9.13
CA ALA A 411 20.35 3.87 -9.14
C ALA A 411 21.17 3.38 -7.93
N ASP A 412 20.52 3.22 -6.78
CA ASP A 412 21.16 2.74 -5.55
C ASP A 412 21.40 1.24 -5.56
N SER A 413 20.37 0.45 -5.94
CA SER A 413 20.35 -1.00 -5.77
C SER A 413 20.78 -1.81 -7.00
N GLN A 414 20.76 -1.22 -8.21
CA GLN A 414 20.94 -1.92 -9.49
C GLN A 414 22.07 -1.32 -10.33
N PRO A 415 23.35 -1.72 -10.13
CA PRO A 415 24.52 -1.07 -10.75
C PRO A 415 24.49 -1.00 -12.28
N ALA A 416 23.95 -2.03 -12.95
CA ALA A 416 23.84 -2.04 -14.41
C ALA A 416 22.84 -0.99 -14.93
N LEU A 417 21.69 -0.83 -14.21
CA LEU A 417 20.70 0.20 -14.51
C LEU A 417 21.20 1.58 -14.11
N ALA A 418 21.91 1.72 -12.98
CA ALA A 418 22.54 2.96 -12.58
C ALA A 418 23.46 3.51 -13.68
N THR A 419 24.31 2.65 -14.27
CA THR A 419 25.16 3.05 -15.39
C THR A 419 24.34 3.56 -16.57
N LEU A 420 23.28 2.86 -16.96
CA LEU A 420 22.42 3.27 -18.07
C LEU A 420 21.67 4.59 -17.78
N LEU A 421 21.11 4.73 -16.58
CA LEU A 421 20.37 5.91 -16.13
C LEU A 421 21.25 7.18 -16.09
N LEU A 422 22.49 7.02 -15.63
CA LEU A 422 23.41 8.14 -15.41
C LEU A 422 24.25 8.49 -16.66
N THR A 423 24.64 7.49 -17.46
CA THR A 423 25.56 7.70 -18.60
C THR A 423 24.94 7.49 -19.97
N GLY A 424 23.74 6.85 -20.02
CA GLY A 424 23.13 6.42 -21.29
C GLY A 424 23.90 5.32 -22.02
N ALA A 425 24.96 4.77 -21.40
CA ALA A 425 25.84 3.80 -22.02
C ALA A 425 25.70 2.42 -21.37
N HIS A 426 25.62 1.36 -22.18
CA HIS A 426 25.79 0.01 -21.69
C HIS A 426 27.27 -0.28 -21.38
N ARG A 427 27.56 -0.92 -20.27
CA ARG A 427 28.82 -1.63 -20.05
C ARG A 427 28.81 -2.87 -20.96
N THR A 428 29.07 -2.72 -22.25
CA THR A 428 29.40 -3.86 -23.09
C THR A 428 30.77 -4.36 -22.67
N SER A 429 30.82 -5.53 -22.07
CA SER A 429 32.04 -6.28 -21.84
C SER A 429 32.60 -6.79 -23.21
N GLY A 430 33.11 -5.90 -24.00
CA GLY A 430 33.69 -6.24 -25.29
C GLY A 430 34.07 -4.99 -26.08
N ALA A 431 35.34 -4.65 -26.05
CA ALA A 431 35.92 -3.46 -26.72
C ALA A 431 35.91 -3.55 -28.28
N GLY A 432 34.98 -4.30 -28.87
CA GLY A 432 35.09 -4.70 -30.28
C GLY A 432 34.22 -3.99 -31.31
N ASP A 433 32.99 -3.55 -30.97
CA ASP A 433 31.99 -3.29 -32.04
C ASP A 433 31.36 -1.88 -32.05
N ARG A 434 32.15 -0.84 -31.81
CA ARG A 434 31.62 0.55 -31.82
C ARG A 434 32.04 1.40 -33.02
N LYS A 435 32.29 0.80 -34.19
CA LYS A 435 32.69 1.61 -35.33
C LYS A 435 31.57 2.15 -36.23
N ASP A 436 30.32 1.69 -36.09
CA ASP A 436 29.27 1.96 -37.09
C ASP A 436 28.01 2.66 -36.55
N ALA A 437 28.03 3.25 -35.35
CA ALA A 437 26.90 4.09 -34.92
C ALA A 437 27.08 5.50 -35.52
N PRO A 438 26.08 6.03 -36.26
CA PRO A 438 26.15 7.39 -36.77
C PRO A 438 26.26 8.39 -35.59
N ALA A 439 27.25 9.28 -35.67
CA ALA A 439 27.59 10.25 -34.64
C ALA A 439 26.47 11.27 -34.36
N ASP A 440 25.47 11.35 -35.24
CA ASP A 440 24.38 12.36 -35.22
C ASP A 440 23.03 11.80 -34.78
N ALA A 441 22.91 10.56 -34.30
CA ALA A 441 21.64 10.11 -33.71
C ALA A 441 21.39 10.89 -32.41
N PRO A 442 20.23 11.57 -32.27
CA PRO A 442 19.90 12.28 -31.03
C PRO A 442 19.96 11.27 -29.88
N ARG A 443 20.94 11.42 -29.00
CA ARG A 443 21.02 10.63 -27.78
C ARG A 443 19.79 10.96 -26.95
N ALA A 444 18.99 9.96 -26.63
CA ALA A 444 17.92 10.14 -25.65
C ALA A 444 18.52 10.77 -24.39
N ALA A 445 17.83 11.75 -23.84
CA ALA A 445 18.25 12.38 -22.60
C ALA A 445 18.44 11.31 -21.52
N THR A 446 19.49 11.39 -20.72
CA THR A 446 19.66 10.48 -19.57
C THR A 446 18.74 10.92 -18.43
N ALA A 447 18.44 10.03 -17.48
CA ALA A 447 17.68 10.41 -16.30
C ALA A 447 18.41 11.53 -15.51
N LEU A 448 19.74 11.50 -15.50
CA LEU A 448 20.55 12.56 -14.92
C LEU A 448 20.35 13.90 -15.64
N GLN A 449 20.31 13.91 -16.98
CA GLN A 449 20.04 15.12 -17.74
C GLN A 449 18.63 15.68 -17.47
N LEU A 450 17.61 14.79 -17.45
CA LEU A 450 16.23 15.20 -17.10
C LEU A 450 16.14 15.78 -15.68
N ALA A 451 16.94 15.28 -14.73
CA ALA A 451 16.98 15.82 -13.39
C ALA A 451 17.62 17.23 -13.37
N ILE A 452 18.68 17.46 -14.16
CA ILE A 452 19.33 18.76 -14.28
C ILE A 452 18.40 19.76 -14.98
N ASP A 453 17.72 19.35 -16.05
CA ASP A 453 16.73 20.17 -16.75
C ASP A 453 15.57 20.54 -15.80
N GLY A 454 15.15 19.62 -14.94
CA GLY A 454 14.18 19.87 -13.86
C GLY A 454 14.67 20.89 -12.83
N MET A 455 15.99 20.93 -12.55
CA MET A 455 16.55 21.93 -11.65
C MET A 455 16.58 23.34 -12.26
N ALA A 456 16.52 23.50 -13.56
CA ALA A 456 16.40 24.80 -14.20
C ALA A 456 15.09 25.52 -13.80
N ILE A 457 14.04 24.77 -13.50
CA ILE A 457 12.73 25.26 -13.03
C ILE A 457 12.51 25.03 -11.53
N ALA A 458 13.58 24.82 -10.77
CA ALA A 458 13.49 24.48 -9.34
C ALA A 458 12.73 25.53 -8.51
N THR A 459 12.80 26.80 -8.89
CA THR A 459 12.06 27.88 -8.22
C THR A 459 10.56 27.79 -8.44
N GLU A 460 10.12 27.38 -9.62
CA GLU A 460 8.70 27.15 -9.93
C GLU A 460 8.20 25.90 -9.21
N LEU A 461 8.99 24.83 -9.22
CA LEU A 461 8.66 23.59 -8.50
C LEU A 461 8.62 23.79 -6.97
N TRP A 462 9.44 24.67 -6.42
CA TRP A 462 9.36 25.01 -5.00
C TRP A 462 8.01 25.60 -4.62
N ASP A 463 7.44 26.43 -5.48
CA ASP A 463 6.19 27.11 -5.21
C ASP A 463 4.97 26.23 -5.55
N SER A 464 5.02 25.48 -6.64
CA SER A 464 3.88 24.70 -7.18
C SER A 464 3.88 23.22 -6.81
N ALA A 465 5.05 22.55 -6.76
CA ALA A 465 5.19 21.10 -6.59
C ALA A 465 6.42 20.71 -5.75
N PRO A 466 6.51 21.15 -4.49
CA PRO A 466 7.71 20.92 -3.65
C PRO A 466 7.99 19.44 -3.42
N ARG A 467 6.96 18.58 -3.47
CA ARG A 467 7.06 17.13 -3.38
C ARG A 467 7.79 16.53 -4.58
N LEU A 468 7.50 17.03 -5.79
CA LEU A 468 8.20 16.59 -7.00
C LEU A 468 9.67 17.02 -6.95
N LEU A 469 9.94 18.23 -6.49
CA LEU A 469 11.29 18.75 -6.30
C LEU A 469 12.09 17.94 -5.26
N ASP A 470 11.45 17.54 -4.16
CA ASP A 470 12.06 16.64 -3.17
C ASP A 470 12.48 15.30 -3.78
N ALA A 471 11.59 14.66 -4.54
CA ALA A 471 11.87 13.37 -5.19
C ALA A 471 13.00 13.49 -6.25
N LEU A 472 13.04 14.59 -6.98
CA LEU A 472 14.11 14.88 -7.93
C LEU A 472 15.45 15.07 -7.22
N LEU A 473 15.49 15.85 -6.14
CA LEU A 473 16.72 16.04 -5.35
C LEU A 473 17.16 14.75 -4.65
N GLN A 474 16.23 13.88 -4.28
CA GLN A 474 16.53 12.54 -3.77
C GLN A 474 17.29 11.73 -4.82
N PHE A 475 16.80 11.71 -6.06
CA PHE A 475 17.50 11.04 -7.16
C PHE A 475 18.89 11.62 -7.39
N LEU A 476 19.02 12.94 -7.42
CA LEU A 476 20.34 13.59 -7.54
C LEU A 476 21.27 13.22 -6.39
N GLY A 477 20.78 13.14 -5.15
CA GLY A 477 21.56 12.73 -3.99
C GLY A 477 22.13 11.31 -4.14
N VAL A 478 21.31 10.37 -4.56
CA VAL A 478 21.75 8.99 -4.85
C VAL A 478 22.76 8.99 -6.02
N ALA A 479 22.46 9.71 -7.09
CA ALA A 479 23.35 9.82 -8.23
C ALA A 479 24.73 10.38 -7.85
N TRP A 480 24.77 11.43 -7.02
CA TRP A 480 26.03 11.97 -6.49
C TRP A 480 26.77 10.98 -5.59
N ALA A 481 26.08 10.16 -4.81
CA ALA A 481 26.73 9.12 -4.00
C ALA A 481 27.54 8.14 -4.88
N HIS A 482 27.04 7.82 -6.06
CA HIS A 482 27.70 6.95 -7.05
C HIS A 482 28.60 7.68 -8.07
N ALA A 483 28.85 8.98 -7.90
CA ALA A 483 29.59 9.78 -8.87
C ALA A 483 31.03 9.30 -9.13
N TYR A 484 31.67 8.61 -8.17
CA TYR A 484 33.01 8.01 -8.39
C TYR A 484 32.99 6.89 -9.44
N GLU A 485 31.93 6.10 -9.43
CA GLU A 485 31.79 4.98 -10.38
C GLU A 485 31.47 5.49 -11.80
N HIS A 486 30.93 6.72 -11.91
CA HIS A 486 30.44 7.33 -13.13
C HIS A 486 31.09 8.71 -13.41
N ALA A 487 32.37 8.87 -13.05
CA ALA A 487 33.09 10.15 -13.08
C ALA A 487 32.98 10.91 -14.43
N THR A 488 32.89 10.21 -15.55
CA THR A 488 32.74 10.82 -16.88
C THR A 488 31.40 11.55 -17.06
N ALA A 489 30.31 11.06 -16.45
CA ALA A 489 29.01 11.71 -16.50
C ALA A 489 28.93 12.91 -15.57
N PHE A 490 29.63 12.86 -14.43
CA PHE A 490 29.59 13.93 -13.43
C PHE A 490 30.60 15.06 -13.65
N ARG A 491 31.66 14.82 -14.43
CA ARG A 491 32.69 15.83 -14.69
C ARG A 491 32.14 17.17 -15.24
N PRO A 492 31.20 17.20 -16.20
CA PRO A 492 30.60 18.47 -16.64
C PRO A 492 29.74 19.12 -15.56
N LEU A 493 29.10 18.34 -14.69
CA LEU A 493 28.17 18.85 -13.68
C LEU A 493 28.87 19.59 -12.53
N HIS A 494 30.10 19.21 -12.18
CA HIS A 494 30.89 19.93 -11.21
C HIS A 494 31.24 21.37 -11.66
N ALA A 495 31.16 21.62 -12.97
CA ALA A 495 31.39 22.94 -13.57
C ALA A 495 30.04 23.65 -13.93
N ASP A 496 28.90 22.99 -13.76
CA ASP A 496 27.59 23.53 -14.08
C ASP A 496 27.19 24.59 -13.04
N THR A 497 27.29 25.84 -13.41
CA THR A 497 26.93 26.95 -12.53
C THR A 497 25.43 27.09 -12.34
N GLN A 498 24.61 26.67 -13.31
CA GLN A 498 23.14 26.78 -13.24
C GLN A 498 22.57 25.85 -12.17
N LEU A 499 23.00 24.58 -12.15
CA LEU A 499 22.61 23.64 -11.12
C LEU A 499 22.99 24.14 -9.72
N LEU A 500 24.22 24.60 -9.57
CA LEU A 500 24.72 25.06 -8.28
C LEU A 500 24.07 26.38 -7.82
N ASP A 501 23.77 27.28 -8.76
CA ASP A 501 23.04 28.51 -8.46
C ASP A 501 21.58 28.22 -8.06
N ALA A 502 20.94 27.21 -8.70
CA ALA A 502 19.60 26.73 -8.31
C ALA A 502 19.62 26.18 -6.87
N LEU A 503 20.59 25.32 -6.52
CA LEU A 503 20.75 24.80 -5.16
C LEU A 503 20.99 25.93 -4.14
N GLY A 504 21.84 26.90 -4.48
CA GLY A 504 22.11 28.09 -3.65
C GLY A 504 20.81 28.91 -3.43
N THR A 505 20.02 29.09 -4.45
CA THR A 505 18.73 29.79 -4.39
C THR A 505 17.75 29.07 -3.48
N LEU A 506 17.62 27.75 -3.59
CA LEU A 506 16.75 26.95 -2.72
C LEU A 506 17.16 27.05 -1.25
N LEU A 507 18.46 27.02 -0.97
CA LEU A 507 18.99 27.17 0.38
C LEU A 507 18.80 28.59 0.95
N ALA A 508 18.70 29.61 0.11
CA ALA A 508 18.47 30.97 0.52
C ALA A 508 17.00 31.31 0.81
N ARG A 509 16.05 30.51 0.28
CA ARG A 509 14.62 30.75 0.45
C ARG A 509 14.18 30.59 1.91
N PRO A 510 13.35 31.49 2.45
CA PRO A 510 12.81 31.35 3.79
C PRO A 510 11.79 30.21 3.84
N THR A 511 11.78 29.48 4.94
CA THR A 511 10.73 28.51 5.30
C THR A 511 10.13 28.97 6.62
N GLU A 512 8.90 29.47 6.57
CA GLU A 512 8.19 29.89 7.77
C GLU A 512 7.41 28.67 8.33
N PRO A 513 7.59 28.31 9.60
CA PRO A 513 6.88 27.20 10.20
C PRO A 513 5.39 27.50 10.28
N VAL A 514 4.58 26.59 9.79
CA VAL A 514 3.14 26.65 9.92
C VAL A 514 2.77 26.31 11.37
N PRO A 515 2.07 27.18 12.10
CA PRO A 515 1.65 26.87 13.46
C PRO A 515 0.60 25.73 13.42
N VAL A 516 0.90 24.66 14.14
CA VAL A 516 -0.08 23.61 14.45
C VAL A 516 -0.59 23.92 15.86
N THR A 517 -1.65 24.71 15.95
CA THR A 517 -2.31 24.95 17.23
C THR A 517 -3.29 23.82 17.46
N PRO A 518 -3.23 23.12 18.61
CA PRO A 518 -4.36 22.30 19.04
C PRO A 518 -5.57 23.24 19.13
N ALA A 519 -6.65 22.89 18.44
CA ALA A 519 -7.87 23.66 18.49
C ALA A 519 -8.26 23.83 19.95
N SER A 520 -8.41 25.09 20.43
CA SER A 520 -8.99 25.35 21.73
C SER A 520 -10.39 24.75 21.74
N GLN A 521 -10.85 24.24 22.89
CA GLN A 521 -12.15 23.58 23.02
C GLN A 521 -13.33 24.39 22.47
N ASP A 522 -13.18 25.71 22.32
CA ASP A 522 -14.20 26.60 21.77
C ASP A 522 -14.25 26.68 20.23
N ALA A 523 -13.25 26.13 19.51
CA ALA A 523 -13.15 26.19 18.04
C ALA A 523 -13.65 24.90 17.33
N VAL A 524 -14.18 23.96 18.08
CA VAL A 524 -14.45 22.58 17.62
C VAL A 524 -15.58 22.47 16.60
N ALA A 525 -16.48 23.46 16.51
CA ALA A 525 -17.62 23.39 15.58
C ALA A 525 -17.23 23.53 14.08
N ASP A 526 -16.11 24.23 13.77
CA ASP A 526 -15.64 24.48 12.39
C ASP A 526 -14.32 23.73 12.08
N ALA A 527 -13.85 22.87 12.95
CA ALA A 527 -12.54 22.24 12.93
C ALA A 527 -12.22 21.35 11.71
N PRO A 528 -13.15 20.59 11.08
CA PRO A 528 -12.80 19.68 9.99
C PRO A 528 -12.20 20.39 8.77
N ILE A 529 -12.74 21.54 8.38
CA ILE A 529 -12.28 22.30 7.21
C ILE A 529 -10.94 22.95 7.50
N ALA A 530 -10.76 23.53 8.70
CA ALA A 530 -9.50 24.15 9.10
C ALA A 530 -8.33 23.15 9.22
N LEU A 531 -8.61 21.88 9.54
CA LEU A 531 -7.57 20.83 9.62
C LEU A 531 -7.09 20.37 8.24
N ASP A 532 -7.96 20.29 7.26
CA ASP A 532 -7.56 19.88 5.90
C ASP A 532 -6.72 20.96 5.22
N ASP A 533 -7.12 22.25 5.35
CA ASP A 533 -6.30 23.37 4.89
C ASP A 533 -4.93 23.45 5.61
N ALA A 534 -4.92 23.18 6.91
CA ALA A 534 -3.70 23.12 7.70
C ALA A 534 -2.81 21.92 7.27
N ALA A 535 -3.40 20.79 6.89
CA ALA A 535 -2.69 19.63 6.41
C ALA A 535 -1.89 19.93 5.14
N ASP A 536 -2.49 20.59 4.16
CA ASP A 536 -1.82 20.98 2.91
C ASP A 536 -0.70 21.98 3.16
N ALA A 537 -0.92 22.96 4.05
CA ALA A 537 0.08 23.94 4.40
C ALA A 537 1.27 23.30 5.13
N VAL A 538 1.02 22.42 6.09
CA VAL A 538 2.08 21.69 6.83
C VAL A 538 2.83 20.76 5.90
N GLN A 539 2.15 20.07 4.99
CA GLN A 539 2.77 19.19 4.01
C GLN A 539 3.69 19.99 3.06
N THR A 540 3.21 21.09 2.52
CA THR A 540 3.99 22.00 1.68
C THR A 540 5.23 22.49 2.43
N TYR A 541 5.07 22.91 3.68
CA TYR A 541 6.18 23.31 4.55
C TYR A 541 7.17 22.16 4.74
N ALA A 542 6.70 20.95 5.08
CA ALA A 542 7.55 19.80 5.32
C ALA A 542 8.39 19.46 4.09
N TYR A 543 7.78 19.43 2.90
CA TYR A 543 8.54 19.18 1.66
C TYR A 543 9.53 20.29 1.34
N ARG A 544 9.20 21.55 1.57
CA ARG A 544 10.17 22.67 1.39
C ARG A 544 11.37 22.53 2.33
N VAL A 545 11.15 22.11 3.57
CA VAL A 545 12.23 21.85 4.53
C VAL A 545 13.08 20.64 4.09
N LEU A 546 12.47 19.57 3.60
CA LEU A 546 13.17 18.41 3.05
C LEU A 546 13.98 18.77 1.81
N VAL A 547 13.44 19.59 0.90
CA VAL A 547 14.16 20.12 -0.26
C VAL A 547 15.44 20.86 0.17
N GLN A 548 15.36 21.71 1.20
CA GLN A 548 16.55 22.39 1.73
C GLN A 548 17.56 21.42 2.35
N ALA A 549 17.08 20.40 3.08
CA ALA A 549 17.95 19.37 3.65
C ALA A 549 18.72 18.62 2.55
N ARG A 550 18.02 18.20 1.49
CA ARG A 550 18.64 17.49 0.36
C ARG A 550 19.57 18.39 -0.46
N ALA A 551 19.15 19.63 -0.72
CA ALA A 551 20.01 20.61 -1.41
C ALA A 551 21.31 20.85 -0.63
N LEU A 552 21.25 20.99 0.69
CA LEU A 552 22.42 21.14 1.55
C LEU A 552 23.31 19.89 1.49
N HIS A 553 22.73 18.72 1.54
CA HIS A 553 23.45 17.45 1.44
C HIS A 553 24.19 17.31 0.09
N LEU A 554 23.52 17.66 -1.02
CA LEU A 554 24.14 17.68 -2.35
C LEU A 554 25.34 18.63 -2.43
N VAL A 555 25.17 19.87 -1.96
CA VAL A 555 26.22 20.86 -1.94
C VAL A 555 27.41 20.40 -1.06
N GLN A 556 27.13 19.76 0.07
CA GLN A 556 28.12 19.17 0.96
C GLN A 556 28.92 18.05 0.26
N MET A 557 28.22 17.08 -0.36
CA MET A 557 28.87 15.97 -1.06
C MET A 557 29.76 16.45 -2.21
N ASP A 558 29.31 17.47 -2.94
CA ASP A 558 30.09 18.03 -4.03
C ASP A 558 31.33 18.82 -3.51
N ALA A 559 31.16 19.60 -2.44
CA ALA A 559 32.25 20.33 -1.82
C ALA A 559 33.35 19.44 -1.22
N GLN A 560 32.98 18.28 -0.69
CA GLN A 560 33.94 17.29 -0.17
C GLN A 560 34.82 16.70 -1.27
N ARG A 561 34.31 16.62 -2.51
CA ARG A 561 35.05 16.06 -3.65
C ARG A 561 36.02 17.08 -4.29
N SER A 562 35.68 18.36 -4.20
CA SER A 562 36.50 19.43 -4.78
C SER A 562 36.47 20.69 -3.91
N SER A 563 37.56 20.96 -3.22
CA SER A 563 37.70 22.14 -2.37
C SER A 563 37.67 23.49 -3.14
N SER A 564 37.85 23.45 -4.46
CA SER A 564 37.76 24.62 -5.36
C SER A 564 36.42 24.72 -6.07
N SER A 565 35.44 23.83 -5.75
CA SER A 565 34.13 23.79 -6.41
C SER A 565 33.30 25.03 -6.12
N ALA A 566 32.34 25.29 -6.99
CA ALA A 566 31.31 26.30 -6.77
C ALA A 566 30.48 25.98 -5.51
N SER A 567 30.32 24.70 -5.18
CA SER A 567 29.68 24.23 -3.95
C SER A 567 30.40 24.68 -2.70
N ALA A 568 31.75 24.62 -2.68
CA ALA A 568 32.54 25.17 -1.57
C ALA A 568 32.38 26.70 -1.45
N ARG A 569 32.15 27.39 -2.58
CA ARG A 569 31.85 28.82 -2.59
C ARG A 569 30.47 29.09 -1.99
N ILE A 570 29.44 28.30 -2.37
CA ILE A 570 28.09 28.40 -1.79
C ILE A 570 28.14 28.21 -0.28
N LEU A 571 28.81 27.16 0.22
CA LEU A 571 28.95 26.93 1.66
C LEU A 571 29.67 28.11 2.36
N ARG A 572 30.73 28.61 1.77
CA ARG A 572 31.43 29.81 2.32
C ARG A 572 30.52 31.03 2.36
N THR A 573 29.73 31.27 1.31
CA THR A 573 28.77 32.39 1.28
C THR A 573 27.66 32.20 2.32
N LEU A 574 27.15 30.98 2.51
CA LEU A 574 26.16 30.67 3.55
C LEU A 574 26.68 30.94 4.97
N ILE A 575 27.97 30.69 5.20
CA ILE A 575 28.62 30.85 6.51
C ILE A 575 29.11 32.29 6.71
N ALA A 576 29.53 33.00 5.65
CA ALA A 576 30.13 34.33 5.72
C ALA A 576 29.19 35.41 6.27
N ASP A 577 27.89 35.31 6.03
CA ASP A 577 26.88 36.17 6.63
C ASP A 577 26.50 35.64 8.02
N ALA A 578 27.34 35.91 9.00
CA ALA A 578 27.21 35.39 10.35
C ALA A 578 25.85 35.63 11.01
N PRO A 579 25.17 36.79 10.87
CA PRO A 579 23.82 36.97 11.43
C PRO A 579 22.75 36.13 10.75
N GLN A 580 22.79 35.95 9.43
CA GLN A 580 21.86 35.08 8.70
C GLN A 580 22.17 33.61 8.95
N PHE A 581 23.46 33.26 9.00
CA PHE A 581 23.89 31.91 9.34
C PHE A 581 23.41 31.48 10.73
N ALA A 582 23.61 32.35 11.75
CA ALA A 582 23.12 32.09 13.10
C ALA A 582 21.59 31.91 13.13
N ARG A 583 20.83 32.76 12.41
CA ARG A 583 19.36 32.61 12.30
C ARG A 583 18.97 31.30 11.63
N ARG A 584 19.65 30.88 10.55
CA ARG A 584 19.39 29.63 9.86
C ARG A 584 19.70 28.42 10.74
N LEU A 585 20.81 28.48 11.48
CA LEU A 585 21.13 27.44 12.47
C LEU A 585 20.09 27.40 13.58
N CYS A 586 19.76 28.51 14.19
CA CYS A 586 18.71 28.55 15.22
C CYS A 586 17.40 27.98 14.69
N ALA A 587 16.98 28.34 13.45
CA ALA A 587 15.79 27.82 12.84
C ALA A 587 15.90 26.31 12.48
N ALA A 588 17.09 25.82 12.15
CA ALA A 588 17.32 24.39 11.89
C ALA A 588 17.28 23.56 13.17
N PHE A 589 17.82 24.08 14.27
CA PHE A 589 17.87 23.39 15.56
C PHE A 589 16.69 23.71 16.50
N ALA A 590 15.75 24.53 16.07
CA ALA A 590 14.51 24.80 16.81
C ALA A 590 13.48 23.71 16.55
N THR A 591 13.84 22.44 16.78
CA THR A 591 12.93 21.33 16.62
C THR A 591 12.02 21.25 17.83
N ASP A 592 10.73 21.56 17.64
CA ASP A 592 9.74 21.45 18.69
C ASP A 592 9.24 20.00 18.75
N VAL A 593 9.87 19.20 19.59
CA VAL A 593 9.49 17.79 19.83
C VAL A 593 8.54 17.68 21.02
N GLU A 594 8.47 18.68 21.89
CA GLU A 594 7.63 18.65 23.09
C GLU A 594 6.15 18.76 22.72
N ALA A 595 5.80 19.60 21.74
CA ALA A 595 4.42 19.78 21.32
C ALA A 595 3.74 18.50 20.77
N PRO A 596 4.34 17.73 19.83
CA PRO A 596 3.75 16.48 19.39
C PRO A 596 3.61 15.44 20.50
N HIS A 597 4.58 15.34 21.42
CA HIS A 597 4.46 14.41 22.56
C HIS A 597 3.34 14.79 23.51
N ALA A 598 3.16 16.08 23.83
CA ALA A 598 2.05 16.52 24.67
C ALA A 598 0.67 16.20 24.07
N ILE A 599 0.55 16.29 22.72
CA ILE A 599 -0.69 15.92 22.03
C ILE A 599 -0.90 14.38 22.08
N GLU A 600 0.16 13.59 21.89
CA GLU A 600 0.10 12.12 22.03
C GLU A 600 -0.33 11.70 23.44
N GLU A 601 0.27 12.27 24.48
CA GLU A 601 -0.10 11.99 25.86
C GLU A 601 -1.58 12.31 26.14
N HIS A 602 -2.08 13.41 25.58
CA HIS A 602 -3.49 13.77 25.70
C HIS A 602 -4.38 12.77 24.98
N LEU A 603 -4.00 12.33 23.77
CA LEU A 603 -4.74 11.34 23.00
C LEU A 603 -4.74 9.97 23.69
N GLU A 604 -3.60 9.53 24.25
CA GLU A 604 -3.51 8.30 25.03
C GLU A 604 -4.32 8.35 26.33
N ALA A 605 -4.41 9.52 26.94
CA ALA A 605 -5.27 9.73 28.12
C ALA A 605 -6.77 9.68 27.75
N LEU A 606 -7.14 10.22 26.57
CA LEU A 606 -8.52 10.21 26.09
C LEU A 606 -8.97 8.81 25.65
N VAL A 607 -8.10 8.07 24.95
CA VAL A 607 -8.37 6.72 24.41
C VAL A 607 -7.26 5.75 24.80
N PRO A 608 -7.17 5.36 26.08
CA PRO A 608 -6.08 4.50 26.55
C PRO A 608 -6.13 3.07 26.00
N SER A 609 -7.25 2.67 25.41
CA SER A 609 -7.44 1.33 24.84
C SER A 609 -6.75 1.13 23.50
N VAL A 610 -6.50 2.20 22.72
CA VAL A 610 -5.94 2.11 21.37
C VAL A 610 -4.48 2.56 21.36
N PRO A 611 -3.50 1.67 21.23
CA PRO A 611 -2.08 2.03 21.22
C PRO A 611 -1.72 2.82 19.94
N LEU A 612 -0.97 3.91 20.08
CA LEU A 612 -0.53 4.75 18.96
C LEU A 612 0.73 4.21 18.27
N ALA A 613 1.64 3.61 19.03
CA ALA A 613 2.93 3.16 18.50
C ALA A 613 2.85 2.26 17.27
N PRO A 614 1.92 1.27 17.18
CA PRO A 614 1.78 0.43 15.98
C PRO A 614 1.26 1.18 14.75
N LEU A 615 0.60 2.32 14.96
CA LEU A 615 -0.01 3.12 13.90
C LEU A 615 0.90 4.22 13.40
N ARG A 616 2.03 4.46 14.07
CA ARG A 616 3.03 5.42 13.65
C ARG A 616 3.81 4.87 12.46
N LYS A 617 3.87 5.64 11.40
CA LYS A 617 4.72 5.33 10.26
C LYS A 617 6.18 5.55 10.64
N PRO A 618 7.12 4.68 10.21
CA PRO A 618 8.52 4.92 10.44
C PRO A 618 8.93 6.28 9.87
N PRO A 619 9.78 7.05 10.59
CA PRO A 619 10.36 8.27 10.06
C PRO A 619 11.08 7.93 8.74
N HIS A 620 10.86 8.73 7.69
CA HIS A 620 11.44 8.50 6.35
C HIS A 620 11.08 7.16 5.67
N ALA A 621 10.23 6.34 6.24
CA ALA A 621 9.38 5.56 5.42
C ALA A 621 8.57 6.60 4.66
N ASP A 622 9.18 7.25 3.71
CA ASP A 622 8.49 7.88 2.60
C ASP A 622 7.59 6.81 2.13
N ALA A 623 6.61 6.73 2.92
CA ALA A 623 5.76 5.62 2.88
C ALA A 623 5.18 5.68 1.52
N PHE A 624 5.75 4.87 0.74
CA PHE A 624 5.28 4.45 -0.51
C PHE A 624 4.06 3.58 -0.30
N ASP A 625 3.24 3.97 0.62
CA ASP A 625 1.87 3.56 0.63
C ASP A 625 1.20 4.36 -0.48
N ALA A 626 1.06 3.76 -1.65
CA ALA A 626 0.45 4.39 -2.80
C ALA A 626 -0.92 4.99 -2.47
N ARG A 627 -1.65 4.41 -1.53
CA ARG A 627 -2.94 4.91 -1.06
C ARG A 627 -2.83 6.09 -0.10
N ARG A 628 -1.73 6.18 0.65
CA ARG A 628 -1.52 7.16 1.72
C ARG A 628 -0.63 8.32 1.31
N THR A 629 0.10 8.20 0.19
CA THR A 629 0.99 9.26 -0.29
C THR A 629 0.28 10.36 -1.05
N PHE A 630 -0.95 10.16 -1.43
CA PHE A 630 -1.73 11.18 -2.11
C PHE A 630 -2.18 12.24 -1.12
N GLY A 631 -1.29 13.17 -0.83
CA GLY A 631 -1.60 14.36 -0.09
C GLY A 631 -1.65 14.22 1.44
N CYS A 632 -1.23 13.11 2.04
CA CYS A 632 -1.37 12.96 3.48
C CYS A 632 -0.10 13.32 4.24
N ALA A 633 -0.12 14.47 4.92
CA ALA A 633 0.91 14.88 5.88
C ALA A 633 0.89 14.06 7.19
N TYR A 634 0.04 13.04 7.28
CA TYR A 634 -0.17 12.32 8.51
C TYR A 634 0.93 11.28 8.77
N VAL A 635 1.60 11.42 9.91
CA VAL A 635 2.58 10.48 10.42
C VAL A 635 1.93 9.21 10.93
N PHE A 636 0.74 9.30 11.52
CA PHE A 636 -0.04 8.14 11.93
C PHE A 636 -0.93 7.63 10.80
N ALA A 637 -1.24 6.34 10.84
CA ALA A 637 -2.25 5.73 9.98
C ALA A 637 -3.65 6.17 10.44
N ARG A 638 -4.03 7.43 10.15
CA ARG A 638 -5.24 8.10 10.64
C ARG A 638 -6.50 7.26 10.40
N GLU A 639 -6.69 6.79 9.18
CA GLU A 639 -7.87 6.00 8.82
C GLU A 639 -7.97 4.70 9.64
N ALA A 640 -6.83 4.01 9.81
CA ALA A 640 -6.78 2.83 10.65
C ALA A 640 -7.06 3.14 12.13
N TYR A 641 -6.62 4.31 12.62
CA TYR A 641 -6.95 4.77 13.96
C TYR A 641 -8.44 5.07 14.11
N LEU A 642 -9.01 5.86 13.20
CA LEU A 642 -10.43 6.23 13.22
C LEU A 642 -11.34 5.00 13.12
N GLU A 643 -10.94 3.99 12.36
CA GLU A 643 -11.66 2.73 12.30
C GLU A 643 -11.75 2.04 13.67
N LYS A 644 -10.69 2.10 14.46
CA LYS A 644 -10.65 1.52 15.82
C LYS A 644 -11.45 2.30 16.86
N LEU A 645 -11.84 3.54 16.55
CA LEU A 645 -12.71 4.37 17.38
C LEU A 645 -14.20 4.14 17.10
N TYR A 646 -14.55 3.33 16.12
CA TYR A 646 -15.94 3.22 15.62
C TYR A 646 -16.97 2.94 16.71
N PHE A 647 -16.64 2.12 17.71
CA PHE A 647 -17.54 1.75 18.81
C PHE A 647 -17.49 2.68 20.04
N LEU A 648 -16.69 3.75 19.99
CA LEU A 648 -16.64 4.74 21.06
C LEU A 648 -17.76 5.78 20.91
N PRO A 649 -18.14 6.48 22.00
CA PRO A 649 -19.08 7.59 21.96
C PRO A 649 -18.66 8.67 20.94
N GLU A 650 -19.63 9.34 20.34
CA GLU A 650 -19.39 10.28 19.24
C GLU A 650 -18.53 11.47 19.64
N ASP A 651 -18.72 11.99 20.84
CA ASP A 651 -17.91 13.07 21.44
C ASP A 651 -16.44 12.66 21.56
N VAL A 652 -16.18 11.46 22.11
CA VAL A 652 -14.82 10.92 22.24
C VAL A 652 -14.18 10.69 20.86
N ARG A 653 -14.94 10.16 19.89
CA ARG A 653 -14.45 9.97 18.52
C ARG A 653 -14.07 11.28 17.85
N HIS A 654 -14.89 12.31 18.03
CA HIS A 654 -14.62 13.63 17.46
C HIS A 654 -13.34 14.23 18.04
N ASP A 655 -13.20 14.27 19.35
CA ASP A 655 -12.00 14.80 20.03
C ASP A 655 -10.75 14.01 19.66
N ALA A 656 -10.84 12.68 19.63
CA ALA A 656 -9.74 11.81 19.22
C ALA A 656 -9.35 12.03 17.75
N THR A 657 -10.31 12.32 16.87
CA THR A 657 -10.05 12.64 15.45
C THR A 657 -9.25 13.93 15.29
N VAL A 658 -9.58 14.95 16.06
CA VAL A 658 -8.87 16.22 16.08
C VAL A 658 -7.45 16.03 16.62
N LEU A 659 -7.32 15.30 17.73
CA LEU A 659 -6.02 15.06 18.37
C LEU A 659 -5.09 14.24 17.49
N ILE A 660 -5.53 13.14 16.89
CA ILE A 660 -4.68 12.31 16.00
C ILE A 660 -4.22 13.07 14.76
N SER A 661 -5.10 13.90 14.21
CA SER A 661 -4.75 14.75 13.07
C SER A 661 -3.72 15.80 13.46
N SER A 662 -3.92 16.48 14.59
CA SER A 662 -2.99 17.48 15.12
C SER A 662 -1.63 16.87 15.48
N ALA A 663 -1.61 15.71 16.15
CA ALA A 663 -0.39 14.97 16.46
C ALA A 663 0.38 14.60 15.18
N SER A 664 -0.32 14.07 14.17
CA SER A 664 0.28 13.71 12.88
C SER A 664 0.93 14.91 12.17
N LEU A 665 0.24 16.05 12.15
CA LEU A 665 0.76 17.27 11.53
C LEU A 665 1.96 17.84 12.31
N ALA A 666 1.90 17.83 13.64
CA ALA A 666 3.01 18.24 14.48
C ALA A 666 4.26 17.38 14.26
N TRP A 667 4.09 16.05 14.19
CA TRP A 667 5.18 15.13 13.89
C TRP A 667 5.72 15.28 12.45
N SER A 668 4.86 15.45 11.45
CA SER A 668 5.32 15.71 10.07
C SER A 668 6.23 16.92 9.99
N ARG A 669 5.88 17.98 10.71
CA ARG A 669 6.71 19.17 10.85
C ARG A 669 8.02 18.87 11.58
N ALA A 670 7.99 18.18 12.71
CA ALA A 670 9.15 17.82 13.50
C ALA A 670 10.12 16.92 12.74
N ASP A 671 9.62 15.90 12.04
CA ASP A 671 10.44 14.97 11.25
C ASP A 671 11.17 15.69 10.09
N ALA A 672 10.49 16.62 9.40
CA ALA A 672 11.11 17.42 8.35
C ALA A 672 12.21 18.35 8.93
N GLN A 673 11.96 18.96 10.09
CA GLN A 673 12.96 19.77 10.79
C GLN A 673 14.15 18.93 11.22
N ALA A 674 13.93 17.73 11.78
CA ALA A 674 15.00 16.80 12.18
C ALA A 674 15.88 16.39 10.98
N ALA A 675 15.28 16.16 9.81
CA ALA A 675 16.04 15.89 8.58
C ALA A 675 16.95 17.08 8.18
N ARG A 676 16.44 18.31 8.31
CA ARG A 676 17.23 19.53 8.05
C ARG A 676 18.34 19.71 9.08
N GLU A 677 18.06 19.46 10.35
CA GLU A 677 19.04 19.48 11.42
C GLU A 677 20.17 18.48 11.15
N ALA A 678 19.83 17.24 10.81
CA ALA A 678 20.81 16.22 10.46
C ALA A 678 21.70 16.63 9.27
N ALA A 679 21.11 17.25 8.23
CA ALA A 679 21.87 17.77 7.09
C ALA A 679 22.84 18.90 7.50
N TRP A 680 22.44 19.80 8.39
CA TRP A 680 23.33 20.84 8.93
C TRP A 680 24.44 20.26 9.78
N ILE A 681 24.15 19.29 10.66
CA ILE A 681 25.16 18.61 11.48
C ILE A 681 26.21 17.95 10.57
N ALA A 682 25.79 17.23 9.55
CA ALA A 682 26.68 16.60 8.59
C ALA A 682 27.55 17.64 7.84
N CYS A 683 26.92 18.72 7.40
CA CYS A 683 27.64 19.84 6.73
C CYS A 683 28.68 20.48 7.62
N LEU A 684 28.34 20.82 8.86
CA LEU A 684 29.26 21.42 9.83
C LEU A 684 30.39 20.48 10.20
N GLY A 685 30.12 19.19 10.40
CA GLY A 685 31.12 18.15 10.64
C GLY A 685 32.14 18.06 9.51
N SER A 686 31.68 18.15 8.27
CA SER A 686 32.54 18.13 7.08
C SER A 686 33.41 19.39 6.97
N CYS A 687 32.84 20.54 7.30
CA CYS A 687 33.62 21.81 7.33
C CYS A 687 34.70 21.78 8.41
N ALA A 688 34.41 21.22 9.58
CA ALA A 688 35.39 21.11 10.68
C ALA A 688 36.56 20.18 10.32
N THR A 689 36.27 19.03 9.73
CA THR A 689 37.32 18.06 9.30
C THR A 689 38.13 18.58 8.12
N GLY A 690 37.54 19.38 7.25
CA GLY A 690 38.25 20.03 6.12
C GLY A 690 39.16 21.18 6.52
N LEU A 691 38.90 21.84 7.65
CA LEU A 691 39.74 22.93 8.19
C LEU A 691 41.02 22.39 8.87
N ASP A 692 40.98 21.16 9.39
CA ASP A 692 42.11 20.49 10.04
C ASP A 692 43.07 19.77 9.06
N ALA A 693 42.71 19.66 7.78
CA ALA A 693 43.62 19.09 6.79
C ALA A 693 44.75 20.07 6.52
N PRO A 694 46.00 19.80 6.96
CA PRO A 694 47.11 20.67 6.66
C PRO A 694 47.20 20.79 5.15
N ALA A 695 47.36 22.02 4.66
CA ALA A 695 47.68 22.33 3.29
C ALA A 695 48.89 21.48 2.87
N ARG A 696 48.68 20.25 2.40
CA ARG A 696 49.69 19.45 1.76
C ARG A 696 50.00 20.13 0.43
N GLY A 697 51.09 20.87 0.48
CA GLY A 697 51.61 21.59 -0.65
C GLY A 697 51.84 20.65 -1.85
N ASN A 698 51.38 21.15 -2.97
CA ASN A 698 52.14 21.12 -4.21
C ASN A 698 51.80 22.33 -5.01
#